data_0209536b4bb51d59f289053c2b932325
#
_entry.id   0209536b4bb51d59f289053c2b932325
#
_cell.length_a   1.000
_cell.length_b   1.000
_cell.length_c   1.000
_cell.angle_alpha   90.00
_cell.angle_beta   90.00
_cell.angle_gamma   90.00
#
_symmetry.space_group_name_H-M   'P 1'
#
loop_
_entity.id
_entity.type
_entity.pdbx_description
1 polymer ?
#
loop_
_entity_poly.entity_id
_entity_poly.type
_entity_poly.pdbx_seq_one_letter_code
_entity_poly.pdbx_strand_id
1 'polypeptide(L)'
;MPMPGDDRRNDTTAPGAPRQGPGNGPRAANGASAPRPHQIRLDGDDIKERVRDATDIADLVSSYVRLRRQGKNLVGLCPWHDDSKPSFHVNPERQTFRCWVCDIGGDVYSFLMRMEKIEFREALEQLADRAGIDLPRGRGAVPVDERKSLHKVLAWACDRFADHLRRSPDAEPARGYLRDRGLSQETIDRFHLGYAPAGWDWLLRQAPAAGFAADLLARAGLAVERQERGGHYDRFRDRVMFPIRDGQGRCVAFGGRVLPGSTEGAKYINSPETPLFSKSSLLYGLDTAREGMARTGRAVVVEGYTDCLAARQVGCDDVVAVLGTALGERHAKLLRRHADRLVLVLDGDDAGRRRADEVLDVLLAEPIDIRIARMPDGVDPCEFALERGREAFDALVESAVDALDYRLDEAAAKVAGRGDDAALAAVESVLVALSRVSPASALAPSQRRLREDQVLGRLARRFGLSREALQGRLSALRDDFSARTASAADGDPRSDRPRSPAPTRLPAWDREVLEVLVGVPEATGLVIREVPPDDLEHGASRTVLETARRMHAEGRDVSLGALLLELTDPFLHSLLVAVDGTLHANGAATAADRLAHLEDALRQRRADRDVAAGIRTLKSSNLGADAEAQLLEQLVARRREAQGMTDPKDG
;
A
#
# COMPACT_ATOMS: atom_id res chain seq x y z
N MET A 1 -26.20 44.20 -55.12
CA MET A 1 -27.06 45.35 -55.44
C MET A 1 -28.42 45.13 -54.85
N PRO A 2 -29.13 46.16 -54.32
CA PRO A 2 -28.64 47.20 -53.41
C PRO A 2 -29.45 47.23 -52.11
N MET A 3 -28.91 47.88 -51.11
CA MET A 3 -29.57 48.68 -50.06
C MET A 3 -30.52 49.74 -50.63
N PRO A 4 -31.38 50.51 -49.93
CA PRO A 4 -31.15 51.18 -48.66
C PRO A 4 -32.38 51.23 -47.73
N GLY A 5 -32.20 51.70 -46.53
CA GLY A 5 -32.29 53.03 -45.92
C GLY A 5 -33.47 53.07 -44.96
N ASP A 6 -33.55 53.67 -43.93
CA ASP A 6 -33.46 55.01 -43.38
C ASP A 6 -34.16 55.05 -42.00
N ASP A 7 -33.53 55.50 -40.99
CA ASP A 7 -33.52 56.80 -40.31
C ASP A 7 -34.79 57.19 -39.51
N ARG A 8 -34.53 57.63 -38.25
CA ARG A 8 -35.04 58.77 -37.46
C ARG A 8 -35.23 58.44 -35.96
N ARG A 9 -34.31 58.91 -35.13
CA ARG A 9 -34.32 60.14 -34.29
C ARG A 9 -35.60 60.45 -33.52
N ASN A 10 -35.42 60.57 -32.18
CA ASN A 10 -35.69 61.75 -31.34
C ASN A 10 -35.54 61.30 -29.87
N ASP A 11 -34.62 61.81 -29.06
CA ASP A 11 -34.38 63.11 -28.45
C ASP A 11 -35.52 63.52 -27.51
N THR A 12 -35.24 63.63 -26.22
CA THR A 12 -35.47 64.83 -25.37
C THR A 12 -35.13 64.57 -23.88
N THR A 13 -34.10 65.28 -23.44
CA THR A 13 -33.95 66.22 -22.30
C THR A 13 -34.21 65.75 -20.85
N ALA A 14 -33.16 65.97 -20.06
CA ALA A 14 -33.12 66.19 -18.61
C ALA A 14 -33.78 67.51 -18.22
N PRO A 15 -34.05 67.88 -16.93
CA PRO A 15 -32.97 68.33 -16.07
C PRO A 15 -33.15 68.11 -14.53
N GLY A 16 -32.07 68.28 -13.77
CA GLY A 16 -31.96 69.21 -12.66
C GLY A 16 -31.58 68.63 -11.31
N ALA A 17 -30.35 68.87 -10.89
CA ALA A 17 -29.91 68.77 -9.52
C ALA A 17 -30.36 69.90 -8.64
N PRO A 18 -30.28 69.80 -7.29
CA PRO A 18 -29.30 70.66 -6.61
C PRO A 18 -28.49 69.95 -5.50
N ARG A 19 -27.28 70.50 -5.33
CA ARG A 19 -26.30 70.27 -4.25
C ARG A 19 -26.79 70.87 -2.94
N GLN A 20 -26.47 70.21 -1.79
CA GLN A 20 -26.02 70.88 -0.55
C GLN A 20 -25.18 69.91 0.30
N GLY A 21 -24.03 70.39 0.78
CA GLY A 21 -23.11 69.78 1.68
C GLY A 21 -23.34 70.14 3.16
N PRO A 22 -22.29 70.12 4.07
CA PRO A 22 -21.86 68.92 4.81
C PRO A 22 -22.26 69.02 6.31
N GLY A 23 -22.42 67.92 7.00
CA GLY A 23 -22.74 67.87 8.43
C GLY A 23 -22.18 66.61 9.10
N ASN A 24 -21.20 66.79 9.95
CA ASN A 24 -20.71 66.09 11.12
C ASN A 24 -21.18 64.64 11.37
N GLY A 25 -20.20 63.74 11.53
CA GLY A 25 -20.34 62.38 12.07
C GLY A 25 -20.67 62.30 13.56
N PRO A 26 -20.98 61.11 14.03
CA PRO A 26 -20.12 60.51 15.06
C PRO A 26 -19.76 59.02 14.88
N ARG A 27 -18.54 58.74 15.30
CA ARG A 27 -17.93 57.54 15.89
C ARG A 27 -18.46 56.15 15.53
N ALA A 28 -17.50 55.38 15.03
CA ALA A 28 -17.43 53.93 14.90
C ALA A 28 -18.03 53.14 16.08
N ALA A 29 -18.89 52.20 15.75
CA ALA A 29 -19.19 51.03 16.57
C ALA A 29 -18.86 49.76 15.74
N ASN A 30 -17.97 49.00 16.30
CA ASN A 30 -17.58 47.62 16.06
C ASN A 30 -18.29 46.88 14.92
N GLY A 31 -17.47 46.47 13.94
CA GLY A 31 -17.81 45.50 12.92
C GLY A 31 -18.17 44.15 13.52
N ALA A 32 -19.43 43.80 13.42
CA ALA A 32 -19.85 42.40 13.56
C ALA A 32 -19.33 41.63 12.35
N SER A 33 -18.29 40.83 12.57
CA SER A 33 -17.86 39.80 11.62
C SER A 33 -19.04 38.87 11.35
N ALA A 34 -19.38 38.68 10.08
CA ALA A 34 -20.31 37.66 9.65
C ALA A 34 -19.89 36.30 10.25
N PRO A 35 -20.81 35.47 10.75
CA PRO A 35 -20.47 34.19 11.30
C PRO A 35 -19.88 33.32 10.17
N ARG A 36 -18.64 32.86 10.39
CA ARG A 36 -18.06 31.80 9.56
C ARG A 36 -18.99 30.58 9.65
N PRO A 37 -19.26 29.86 8.54
CA PRO A 37 -20.07 28.68 8.63
C PRO A 37 -19.40 27.72 9.62
N HIS A 38 -20.13 27.35 10.66
CA HIS A 38 -19.75 26.32 11.59
C HIS A 38 -19.45 25.04 10.78
N GLN A 39 -18.19 24.63 10.75
CA GLN A 39 -17.84 23.26 10.41
C GLN A 39 -18.41 22.39 11.53
N ILE A 40 -19.62 21.88 11.32
CA ILE A 40 -20.21 20.82 12.14
C ILE A 40 -19.25 19.64 12.01
N ARG A 41 -18.59 19.24 13.10
CA ARG A 41 -17.96 17.92 13.22
C ARG A 41 -19.12 16.93 13.13
N LEU A 42 -19.31 16.34 11.97
CA LEU A 42 -20.26 15.27 11.77
C LEU A 42 -19.72 14.03 12.51
N ASP A 43 -20.43 13.56 13.51
CA ASP A 43 -20.17 12.29 14.15
C ASP A 43 -20.32 11.16 13.11
N GLY A 44 -19.54 10.08 13.24
CA GLY A 44 -19.52 9.00 12.24
C GLY A 44 -20.89 8.35 12.01
N ASP A 45 -21.83 8.49 12.95
CA ASP A 45 -23.18 7.94 12.85
C ASP A 45 -24.10 8.79 11.94
N ASP A 46 -23.95 10.12 11.95
CA ASP A 46 -24.69 11.04 11.05
C ASP A 46 -24.40 10.74 9.57
N ILE A 47 -23.17 10.38 9.25
CA ILE A 47 -22.79 10.06 7.87
C ILE A 47 -23.37 8.74 7.38
N LYS A 48 -23.39 7.73 8.22
CA LYS A 48 -24.01 6.43 7.89
C LYS A 48 -25.50 6.62 7.58
N GLU A 49 -26.19 7.44 8.41
CA GLU A 49 -27.59 7.76 8.19
C GLU A 49 -27.80 8.51 6.88
N ARG A 50 -27.00 9.53 6.59
CA ARG A 50 -27.09 10.29 5.34
C ARG A 50 -26.87 9.43 4.10
N VAL A 51 -25.90 8.51 4.12
CA VAL A 51 -25.64 7.58 3.01
C VAL A 51 -26.80 6.60 2.86
N ARG A 52 -27.31 6.07 3.96
CA ARG A 52 -28.49 5.20 3.96
C ARG A 52 -29.70 5.90 3.36
N ASP A 53 -30.01 7.12 3.81
CA ASP A 53 -31.18 7.89 3.40
C ASP A 53 -31.08 8.38 1.93
N ALA A 54 -29.87 8.56 1.43
CA ALA A 54 -29.61 8.91 0.03
C ALA A 54 -29.58 7.70 -0.93
N THR A 55 -29.66 6.47 -0.40
CA THR A 55 -29.61 5.23 -1.20
C THR A 55 -30.98 4.54 -1.16
N ASP A 56 -31.71 4.54 -2.29
CA ASP A 56 -32.96 3.76 -2.38
C ASP A 56 -32.65 2.26 -2.50
N ILE A 57 -33.22 1.46 -1.58
CA ILE A 57 -32.99 0.02 -1.53
C ILE A 57 -33.58 -0.70 -2.74
N ALA A 58 -34.70 -0.21 -3.29
CA ALA A 58 -35.31 -0.82 -4.45
C ALA A 58 -34.44 -0.66 -5.69
N ASP A 59 -33.86 0.53 -5.88
CA ASP A 59 -32.91 0.81 -6.95
C ASP A 59 -31.60 0.02 -6.79
N LEU A 60 -31.08 -0.05 -5.56
CA LEU A 60 -29.90 -0.84 -5.26
C LEU A 60 -30.11 -2.32 -5.58
N VAL A 61 -31.18 -2.92 -5.04
CA VAL A 61 -31.46 -4.34 -5.22
C VAL A 61 -31.82 -4.67 -6.67
N SER A 62 -32.52 -3.77 -7.38
CA SER A 62 -32.87 -3.98 -8.80
C SER A 62 -31.67 -4.09 -9.71
N SER A 63 -30.51 -3.55 -9.30
CA SER A 63 -29.25 -3.71 -10.06
C SER A 63 -28.65 -5.12 -9.98
N TYR A 64 -29.13 -5.97 -9.05
CA TYR A 64 -28.66 -7.34 -8.82
C TYR A 64 -29.73 -8.40 -9.06
N VAL A 65 -31.00 -8.09 -8.70
CA VAL A 65 -32.13 -9.03 -8.68
C VAL A 65 -33.30 -8.47 -9.47
N ARG A 66 -33.88 -9.26 -10.36
CA ARG A 66 -35.11 -8.87 -11.05
C ARG A 66 -36.29 -8.83 -10.06
N LEU A 67 -36.80 -7.62 -9.81
CA LEU A 67 -37.91 -7.40 -8.91
C LEU A 67 -39.22 -7.17 -9.67
N ARG A 68 -40.33 -7.65 -9.11
CA ARG A 68 -41.69 -7.36 -9.57
C ARG A 68 -42.53 -6.81 -8.41
N ARG A 69 -43.46 -5.93 -8.72
CA ARG A 69 -44.33 -5.34 -7.69
C ARG A 69 -45.35 -6.34 -7.19
N GLN A 70 -45.49 -6.44 -5.87
CA GLN A 70 -46.52 -7.22 -5.20
C GLN A 70 -47.10 -6.42 -4.02
N GLY A 71 -48.20 -5.72 -4.25
CA GLY A 71 -48.78 -4.79 -3.28
C GLY A 71 -47.86 -3.60 -3.00
N LYS A 72 -47.49 -3.41 -1.73
CA LYS A 72 -46.57 -2.36 -1.29
C LYS A 72 -45.08 -2.75 -1.43
N ASN A 73 -44.81 -4.04 -1.59
CA ASN A 73 -43.44 -4.56 -1.68
C ASN A 73 -43.05 -4.88 -3.12
N LEU A 74 -41.73 -5.01 -3.33
CA LEU A 74 -41.15 -5.62 -4.51
C LEU A 74 -40.67 -7.02 -4.16
N VAL A 75 -40.87 -7.99 -5.04
CA VAL A 75 -40.50 -9.40 -4.79
C VAL A 75 -39.66 -9.95 -5.93
N GLY A 76 -38.71 -10.82 -5.63
CA GLY A 76 -37.86 -11.52 -6.56
C GLY A 76 -37.42 -12.88 -6.07
N LEU A 77 -36.60 -13.56 -6.87
CA LEU A 77 -35.93 -14.78 -6.44
C LEU A 77 -34.75 -14.39 -5.52
N CYS A 78 -34.54 -15.18 -4.47
CA CYS A 78 -33.47 -14.92 -3.53
C CYS A 78 -32.08 -15.17 -4.17
N PRO A 79 -31.12 -14.26 -4.06
CA PRO A 79 -29.80 -14.46 -4.63
C PRO A 79 -28.88 -15.39 -3.79
N TRP A 80 -29.34 -15.84 -2.61
CA TRP A 80 -28.49 -16.58 -1.67
C TRP A 80 -28.92 -18.04 -1.45
N HIS A 81 -30.01 -18.50 -2.06
CA HIS A 81 -30.42 -19.91 -2.11
C HIS A 81 -31.10 -20.22 -3.44
N ASP A 82 -31.17 -21.47 -3.81
CA ASP A 82 -31.87 -21.90 -5.02
C ASP A 82 -33.37 -21.71 -4.82
N ASP A 83 -33.94 -20.72 -5.49
CA ASP A 83 -35.28 -20.21 -5.28
C ASP A 83 -36.13 -20.41 -6.55
N SER A 84 -37.11 -21.31 -6.45
CA SER A 84 -38.05 -21.57 -7.54
C SER A 84 -39.33 -20.70 -7.46
N LYS A 85 -39.60 -20.10 -6.29
CA LYS A 85 -40.73 -19.20 -6.05
C LYS A 85 -40.25 -17.95 -5.34
N PRO A 86 -40.63 -16.74 -5.80
CA PRO A 86 -40.15 -15.50 -5.21
C PRO A 86 -40.37 -15.44 -3.70
N SER A 87 -39.28 -15.55 -2.95
CA SER A 87 -39.27 -15.50 -1.48
C SER A 87 -38.55 -14.26 -0.94
N PHE A 88 -37.91 -13.51 -1.83
CA PHE A 88 -37.13 -12.31 -1.49
C PHE A 88 -38.01 -11.08 -1.65
N HIS A 89 -38.21 -10.35 -0.55
CA HIS A 89 -39.06 -9.18 -0.46
C HIS A 89 -38.26 -7.93 -0.17
N VAL A 90 -38.51 -6.85 -0.90
CA VAL A 90 -37.95 -5.51 -0.64
C VAL A 90 -39.12 -4.58 -0.29
N ASN A 91 -38.99 -3.88 0.81
CA ASN A 91 -39.97 -2.88 1.26
C ASN A 91 -39.41 -1.47 1.01
N PRO A 92 -39.87 -0.73 -0.02
CA PRO A 92 -39.37 0.61 -0.33
C PRO A 92 -39.75 1.66 0.73
N GLU A 93 -40.89 1.48 1.44
CA GLU A 93 -41.30 2.45 2.49
C GLU A 93 -40.40 2.35 3.73
N ARG A 94 -39.96 1.12 4.07
CA ARG A 94 -39.07 0.88 5.24
C ARG A 94 -37.60 0.82 4.90
N GLN A 95 -37.24 0.88 3.63
CA GLN A 95 -35.88 0.74 3.13
C GLN A 95 -35.18 -0.52 3.64
N THR A 96 -35.91 -1.66 3.60
CA THR A 96 -35.43 -2.96 4.08
C THR A 96 -35.74 -4.08 3.08
N PHE A 97 -34.97 -5.16 3.17
CA PHE A 97 -35.24 -6.40 2.47
C PHE A 97 -35.34 -7.58 3.44
N ARG A 98 -36.02 -8.66 3.03
CA ARG A 98 -36.05 -9.93 3.75
C ARG A 98 -36.36 -11.10 2.79
N CYS A 99 -35.61 -12.19 2.97
CA CYS A 99 -35.98 -13.48 2.42
C CYS A 99 -36.67 -14.33 3.49
N TRP A 100 -37.86 -14.86 3.19
CA TRP A 100 -38.63 -15.63 4.15
C TRP A 100 -38.21 -17.11 4.24
N VAL A 101 -37.35 -17.58 3.31
CA VAL A 101 -36.86 -18.96 3.29
C VAL A 101 -35.53 -19.08 4.04
N CYS A 102 -34.55 -18.23 3.74
CA CYS A 102 -33.25 -18.27 4.41
C CYS A 102 -33.15 -17.30 5.60
N ASP A 103 -34.25 -16.61 5.94
CA ASP A 103 -34.38 -15.66 7.06
C ASP A 103 -33.32 -14.52 7.04
N ILE A 104 -32.77 -14.21 5.88
CA ILE A 104 -31.84 -13.15 5.68
C ILE A 104 -32.58 -11.83 5.46
N GLY A 105 -32.22 -10.79 6.19
CA GLY A 105 -32.82 -9.46 6.05
C GLY A 105 -31.87 -8.36 6.47
N GLY A 106 -32.25 -7.10 6.18
CA GLY A 106 -31.48 -5.93 6.56
C GLY A 106 -31.79 -4.69 5.72
N ASP A 107 -30.89 -3.74 5.73
CA ASP A 107 -30.91 -2.47 5.00
C ASP A 107 -29.98 -2.48 3.77
N VAL A 108 -29.75 -1.32 3.16
CA VAL A 108 -28.87 -1.14 1.98
C VAL A 108 -27.44 -1.62 2.24
N TYR A 109 -26.91 -1.40 3.46
CA TYR A 109 -25.59 -1.88 3.84
C TYR A 109 -25.54 -3.40 3.93
N SER A 110 -26.48 -3.97 4.67
CA SER A 110 -26.60 -5.42 4.87
C SER A 110 -26.76 -6.16 3.54
N PHE A 111 -27.52 -5.56 2.59
CA PHE A 111 -27.68 -6.11 1.25
C PHE A 111 -26.36 -6.10 0.49
N LEU A 112 -25.71 -4.93 0.39
CA LEU A 112 -24.46 -4.79 -0.38
C LEU A 112 -23.31 -5.64 0.20
N MET A 113 -23.17 -5.64 1.54
CA MET A 113 -22.18 -6.48 2.22
C MET A 113 -22.31 -7.96 1.87
N ARG A 114 -23.56 -8.48 1.78
CA ARG A 114 -23.79 -9.89 1.43
C ARG A 114 -23.64 -10.16 -0.07
N MET A 115 -24.11 -9.26 -0.92
CA MET A 115 -24.02 -9.43 -2.38
C MET A 115 -22.58 -9.39 -2.87
N GLU A 116 -21.81 -8.41 -2.41
CA GLU A 116 -20.41 -8.20 -2.81
C GLU A 116 -19.41 -8.92 -1.90
N LYS A 117 -19.89 -9.56 -0.82
CA LYS A 117 -19.05 -10.21 0.22
C LYS A 117 -18.00 -9.25 0.77
N ILE A 118 -18.39 -8.00 1.05
CA ILE A 118 -17.54 -6.91 1.52
C ILE A 118 -17.84 -6.55 2.98
N GLU A 119 -16.90 -5.84 3.63
CA GLU A 119 -17.07 -5.34 4.99
C GLU A 119 -17.92 -4.06 5.01
N PHE A 120 -18.48 -3.71 6.19
CA PHE A 120 -19.32 -2.52 6.36
C PHE A 120 -18.63 -1.24 5.86
N ARG A 121 -17.34 -1.08 6.11
CA ARG A 121 -16.59 0.10 5.66
C ARG A 121 -16.56 0.22 4.14
N GLU A 122 -16.33 -0.88 3.45
CA GLU A 122 -16.32 -0.92 1.98
C GLU A 122 -17.72 -0.67 1.41
N ALA A 123 -18.76 -1.24 2.05
CA ALA A 123 -20.16 -0.98 1.67
C ALA A 123 -20.54 0.50 1.86
N LEU A 124 -20.13 1.11 2.98
CA LEU A 124 -20.31 2.53 3.24
C LEU A 124 -19.60 3.40 2.19
N GLU A 125 -18.35 3.06 1.83
CA GLU A 125 -17.58 3.78 0.80
C GLU A 125 -18.25 3.67 -0.58
N GLN A 126 -18.72 2.49 -0.97
CA GLN A 126 -19.40 2.28 -2.25
C GLN A 126 -20.74 3.00 -2.33
N LEU A 127 -21.55 2.92 -1.28
CA LEU A 127 -22.85 3.60 -1.24
C LEU A 127 -22.70 5.11 -1.16
N ALA A 128 -21.71 5.64 -0.44
CA ALA A 128 -21.39 7.05 -0.40
C ALA A 128 -20.93 7.56 -1.78
N ASP A 129 -20.07 6.82 -2.48
CA ASP A 129 -19.66 7.14 -3.86
C ASP A 129 -20.87 7.14 -4.81
N ARG A 130 -21.79 6.17 -4.68
CA ARG A 130 -23.03 6.11 -5.48
C ARG A 130 -23.97 7.27 -5.19
N ALA A 131 -24.09 7.67 -3.92
CA ALA A 131 -24.93 8.77 -3.45
C ALA A 131 -24.27 10.15 -3.63
N GLY A 132 -22.98 10.22 -4.02
CA GLY A 132 -22.23 11.47 -4.14
C GLY A 132 -21.95 12.15 -2.79
N ILE A 133 -21.86 11.37 -1.71
CA ILE A 133 -21.61 11.84 -0.35
C ILE A 133 -20.13 11.68 -0.01
N ASP A 134 -19.48 12.77 0.38
CA ASP A 134 -18.09 12.73 0.86
C ASP A 134 -18.03 12.15 2.28
N LEU A 135 -17.31 11.06 2.43
CA LEU A 135 -16.99 10.51 3.74
C LEU A 135 -15.83 11.29 4.38
N PRO A 136 -15.89 11.60 5.70
CA PRO A 136 -14.75 12.15 6.41
C PRO A 136 -13.67 11.07 6.46
N ARG A 137 -12.66 11.26 5.64
CA ARG A 137 -11.50 10.38 5.56
C ARG A 137 -10.37 11.01 6.37
N GLY A 138 -9.54 10.16 6.98
CA GLY A 138 -8.34 10.61 7.69
C GLY A 138 -7.45 11.51 6.81
N ARG A 139 -6.56 12.28 7.40
CA ARG A 139 -5.59 13.14 6.69
C ARG A 139 -4.93 12.35 5.55
N GLY A 140 -5.17 12.75 4.29
CA GLY A 140 -4.63 12.10 3.08
C GLY A 140 -5.67 11.48 2.15
N ALA A 141 -6.97 11.50 2.47
CA ALA A 141 -8.00 10.97 1.57
C ALA A 141 -8.29 11.92 0.40
N VAL A 142 -8.36 11.34 -0.80
CA VAL A 142 -8.60 12.06 -2.05
C VAL A 142 -10.08 12.44 -2.15
N PRO A 143 -10.40 13.70 -2.54
CA PRO A 143 -11.78 14.15 -2.74
C PRO A 143 -12.55 13.29 -3.75
N VAL A 144 -13.87 13.14 -3.59
CA VAL A 144 -14.73 12.33 -4.49
C VAL A 144 -14.65 12.84 -5.92
N ASP A 145 -14.67 14.15 -6.13
CA ASP A 145 -14.59 14.72 -7.49
C ASP A 145 -13.25 14.45 -8.15
N GLU A 146 -12.19 14.38 -7.38
CA GLU A 146 -10.89 13.97 -7.86
C GLU A 146 -10.84 12.49 -8.24
N ARG A 147 -11.41 11.60 -7.41
CA ARG A 147 -11.52 10.16 -7.74
C ARG A 147 -12.34 9.96 -9.02
N LYS A 148 -13.46 10.67 -9.17
CA LYS A 148 -14.25 10.66 -10.41
C LYS A 148 -13.43 11.12 -11.62
N SER A 149 -12.61 12.15 -11.45
CA SER A 149 -11.73 12.65 -12.52
C SER A 149 -10.64 11.65 -12.87
N LEU A 150 -10.04 10.98 -11.86
CA LEU A 150 -9.07 9.91 -12.07
C LEU A 150 -9.67 8.71 -12.81
N HIS A 151 -10.89 8.27 -12.44
CA HIS A 151 -11.59 7.21 -13.19
C HIS A 151 -11.87 7.60 -14.65
N LYS A 152 -12.30 8.85 -14.89
CA LYS A 152 -12.58 9.34 -16.26
C LYS A 152 -11.32 9.35 -17.11
N VAL A 153 -10.19 9.85 -16.60
CA VAL A 153 -8.96 9.92 -17.39
C VAL A 153 -8.36 8.54 -17.63
N LEU A 154 -8.49 7.59 -16.68
CA LEU A 154 -8.03 6.21 -16.85
C LEU A 154 -8.89 5.44 -17.85
N ALA A 155 -10.22 5.61 -17.81
CA ALA A 155 -11.11 5.03 -18.81
C ALA A 155 -10.81 5.58 -20.23
N TRP A 156 -10.66 6.90 -20.36
CA TRP A 156 -10.26 7.53 -21.61
C TRP A 156 -8.92 6.99 -22.12
N ALA A 157 -7.90 6.89 -21.27
CA ALA A 157 -6.60 6.37 -21.66
C ALA A 157 -6.69 4.89 -22.11
N CYS A 158 -7.52 4.08 -21.43
CA CYS A 158 -7.78 2.70 -21.78
C CYS A 158 -8.32 2.59 -23.22
N ASP A 159 -9.32 3.41 -23.56
CA ASP A 159 -9.89 3.46 -24.91
C ASP A 159 -8.86 3.94 -25.95
N ARG A 160 -8.04 4.94 -25.61
CA ARG A 160 -6.99 5.44 -26.51
C ARG A 160 -5.95 4.38 -26.84
N PHE A 161 -5.45 3.65 -25.85
CA PHE A 161 -4.50 2.57 -26.07
C PHE A 161 -5.11 1.40 -26.87
N ALA A 162 -6.35 1.02 -26.55
CA ALA A 162 -7.05 -0.04 -27.29
C ALA A 162 -7.34 0.34 -28.74
N ASP A 163 -7.85 1.55 -28.99
CA ASP A 163 -8.07 2.06 -30.34
C ASP A 163 -6.78 2.14 -31.14
N HIS A 164 -5.67 2.56 -30.49
CA HIS A 164 -4.37 2.63 -31.13
C HIS A 164 -3.86 1.24 -31.52
N LEU A 165 -3.93 0.26 -30.62
CA LEU A 165 -3.60 -1.13 -30.94
C LEU A 165 -4.41 -1.66 -32.14
N ARG A 166 -5.71 -1.37 -32.16
CA ARG A 166 -6.64 -1.91 -33.15
C ARG A 166 -6.46 -1.29 -34.54
N ARG A 167 -6.26 0.03 -34.61
CA ARG A 167 -6.39 0.80 -35.84
C ARG A 167 -5.10 1.35 -36.40
N SER A 168 -4.09 1.57 -35.57
CA SER A 168 -2.88 2.26 -36.04
C SER A 168 -1.91 1.33 -36.77
N PRO A 169 -1.34 1.76 -37.91
CA PRO A 169 -0.34 0.98 -38.63
C PRO A 169 0.95 0.77 -37.81
N ASP A 170 1.37 1.73 -37.00
CA ASP A 170 2.55 1.65 -36.16
C ASP A 170 2.40 0.68 -34.95
N ALA A 171 1.16 0.22 -34.68
CA ALA A 171 0.88 -0.81 -33.69
C ALA A 171 1.06 -2.25 -34.25
N GLU A 172 1.44 -2.44 -35.52
CA GLU A 172 1.62 -3.79 -36.08
C GLU A 172 2.65 -4.65 -35.32
N PRO A 173 3.78 -4.13 -34.85
CA PRO A 173 4.70 -4.90 -34.03
C PRO A 173 4.05 -5.41 -32.72
N ALA A 174 3.17 -4.61 -32.10
CA ALA A 174 2.44 -5.00 -30.88
C ALA A 174 1.39 -6.08 -31.19
N ARG A 175 0.65 -5.95 -32.30
CA ARG A 175 -0.27 -7.01 -32.76
C ARG A 175 0.46 -8.29 -33.11
N GLY A 176 1.62 -8.19 -33.79
CA GLY A 176 2.51 -9.32 -34.07
C GLY A 176 2.92 -10.04 -32.79
N TYR A 177 3.42 -9.29 -31.82
CA TYR A 177 3.81 -9.84 -30.51
C TYR A 177 2.67 -10.59 -29.80
N LEU A 178 1.44 -10.04 -29.81
CA LEU A 178 0.28 -10.70 -29.18
C LEU A 178 -0.11 -11.98 -29.94
N ARG A 179 -0.05 -11.98 -31.29
CA ARG A 179 -0.26 -13.19 -32.10
C ARG A 179 0.80 -14.26 -31.86
N ASP A 180 2.07 -13.87 -31.80
CA ASP A 180 3.19 -14.77 -31.53
C ASP A 180 3.10 -15.39 -30.13
N ARG A 181 2.46 -14.69 -29.19
CA ARG A 181 2.09 -15.21 -27.87
C ARG A 181 0.82 -16.07 -27.88
N GLY A 182 0.20 -16.31 -29.03
CA GLY A 182 -0.98 -17.16 -29.18
C GLY A 182 -2.28 -16.52 -28.70
N LEU A 183 -2.31 -15.22 -28.41
CA LEU A 183 -3.53 -14.54 -27.95
C LEU A 183 -4.46 -14.24 -29.13
N SER A 184 -5.71 -14.68 -29.01
CA SER A 184 -6.76 -14.46 -30.00
C SER A 184 -7.26 -13.00 -30.00
N GLN A 185 -7.82 -12.56 -31.13
CA GLN A 185 -8.43 -11.23 -31.22
C GLN A 185 -9.58 -11.08 -30.21
N GLU A 186 -10.36 -12.14 -29.98
CA GLU A 186 -11.43 -12.14 -28.99
C GLU A 186 -10.91 -11.87 -27.58
N THR A 187 -9.79 -12.49 -27.19
CA THR A 187 -9.14 -12.26 -25.89
C THR A 187 -8.60 -10.83 -25.81
N ILE A 188 -7.96 -10.33 -26.85
CA ILE A 188 -7.45 -8.96 -26.93
C ILE A 188 -8.58 -7.94 -26.73
N ASP A 189 -9.71 -8.15 -27.40
CA ASP A 189 -10.88 -7.25 -27.30
C ASP A 189 -11.59 -7.39 -25.95
N ARG A 190 -11.78 -8.62 -25.43
CA ARG A 190 -12.42 -8.89 -24.14
C ARG A 190 -11.68 -8.23 -22.98
N PHE A 191 -10.36 -8.29 -22.99
CA PHE A 191 -9.52 -7.70 -21.94
C PHE A 191 -9.13 -6.25 -22.25
N HIS A 192 -9.57 -5.73 -23.39
CA HIS A 192 -9.33 -4.35 -23.82
C HIS A 192 -7.84 -3.98 -23.86
N LEU A 193 -7.02 -4.91 -24.38
CA LEU A 193 -5.59 -4.69 -24.49
C LEU A 193 -5.30 -3.52 -25.42
N GLY A 194 -4.21 -2.81 -25.16
CA GLY A 194 -3.84 -1.62 -25.89
C GLY A 194 -2.36 -1.58 -26.27
N TYR A 195 -1.98 -0.49 -26.94
CA TYR A 195 -0.60 -0.19 -27.25
C TYR A 195 -0.30 1.29 -26.99
N ALA A 196 0.75 1.54 -26.24
CA ALA A 196 1.35 2.86 -26.04
C ALA A 196 2.53 2.99 -27.02
N PRO A 197 2.49 3.90 -28.01
CA PRO A 197 3.57 4.04 -28.99
C PRO A 197 4.85 4.62 -28.39
N ALA A 198 5.95 4.60 -29.14
CA ALA A 198 7.29 5.00 -28.69
C ALA A 198 7.47 6.52 -28.41
N GLY A 199 6.45 7.34 -28.57
CA GLY A 199 6.51 8.80 -28.37
C GLY A 199 6.54 9.19 -26.89
N TRP A 200 7.23 10.30 -26.58
CA TRP A 200 7.35 10.82 -25.23
C TRP A 200 6.11 11.54 -24.69
N ASP A 201 5.18 11.93 -25.54
CA ASP A 201 4.04 12.80 -25.24
C ASP A 201 2.79 12.45 -26.07
N TRP A 202 2.69 11.22 -26.56
CA TRP A 202 1.59 10.79 -27.42
C TRP A 202 0.23 10.90 -26.71
N LEU A 203 0.12 10.43 -25.47
CA LEU A 203 -1.10 10.51 -24.66
C LEU A 203 -1.32 11.95 -24.17
N LEU A 204 -0.26 12.60 -23.70
CA LEU A 204 -0.28 13.99 -23.22
C LEU A 204 -0.76 14.99 -24.28
N ARG A 205 -0.41 14.80 -25.55
CA ARG A 205 -0.87 15.68 -26.65
C ARG A 205 -2.38 15.56 -26.92
N GLN A 206 -2.97 14.40 -26.65
CA GLN A 206 -4.41 14.16 -26.87
C GLN A 206 -5.27 14.60 -25.69
N ALA A 207 -4.72 14.61 -24.48
CA ALA A 207 -5.43 14.86 -23.23
C ALA A 207 -6.17 16.22 -23.18
N PRO A 208 -5.60 17.36 -23.65
CA PRO A 208 -6.29 18.65 -23.63
C PRO A 208 -7.57 18.68 -24.47
N ALA A 209 -7.59 18.02 -25.63
CA ALA A 209 -8.78 17.92 -26.48
C ALA A 209 -9.91 17.10 -25.80
N ALA A 210 -9.56 16.20 -24.88
CA ALA A 210 -10.49 15.43 -24.06
C ALA A 210 -10.83 16.12 -22.71
N GLY A 211 -10.28 17.32 -22.47
CA GLY A 211 -10.53 18.10 -21.25
C GLY A 211 -9.69 17.66 -20.04
N PHE A 212 -8.58 16.95 -20.23
CA PHE A 212 -7.71 16.48 -19.16
C PHE A 212 -6.40 17.27 -19.08
N ALA A 213 -6.07 17.79 -17.90
CA ALA A 213 -4.80 18.45 -17.63
C ALA A 213 -3.67 17.43 -17.42
N ALA A 214 -2.43 17.81 -17.74
CA ALA A 214 -1.24 16.96 -17.59
C ALA A 214 -1.04 16.49 -16.13
N ASP A 215 -1.30 17.35 -15.14
CA ASP A 215 -1.21 17.00 -13.72
C ASP A 215 -2.19 15.88 -13.33
N LEU A 216 -3.38 15.84 -13.93
CA LEU A 216 -4.33 14.75 -13.70
C LEU A 216 -3.80 13.43 -14.25
N LEU A 217 -3.14 13.45 -15.43
CA LEU A 217 -2.49 12.28 -15.99
C LEU A 217 -1.33 11.80 -15.10
N ALA A 218 -0.54 12.72 -14.54
CA ALA A 218 0.54 12.39 -13.61
C ALA A 218 -0.01 11.72 -12.33
N ARG A 219 -1.06 12.28 -11.75
CA ARG A 219 -1.73 11.71 -10.56
C ARG A 219 -2.42 10.37 -10.83
N ALA A 220 -2.88 10.15 -12.05
CA ALA A 220 -3.39 8.85 -12.51
C ALA A 220 -2.29 7.83 -12.82
N GLY A 221 -1.01 8.22 -12.73
CA GLY A 221 0.14 7.36 -13.04
C GLY A 221 0.33 7.11 -14.54
N LEU A 222 -0.25 7.95 -15.41
CA LEU A 222 -0.13 7.91 -16.88
C LEU A 222 1.02 8.77 -17.41
N ALA A 223 1.41 9.80 -16.66
CA ALA A 223 2.52 10.68 -16.98
C ALA A 223 3.50 10.80 -15.81
N VAL A 224 4.69 11.31 -16.10
CA VAL A 224 5.76 11.57 -15.13
C VAL A 224 6.19 13.02 -15.29
N GLU A 225 6.33 13.72 -14.15
CA GLU A 225 6.85 15.09 -14.12
C GLU A 225 8.35 15.11 -14.35
N ARG A 226 8.83 16.07 -15.17
CA ARG A 226 10.28 16.27 -15.43
C ARG A 226 10.89 17.15 -14.36
N GLN A 227 11.87 16.63 -13.64
CA GLN A 227 12.50 17.32 -12.50
C GLN A 227 13.32 18.57 -12.93
N GLU A 228 13.99 18.57 -14.09
CA GLU A 228 14.95 19.61 -14.44
C GLU A 228 14.43 20.70 -15.37
N ARG A 229 13.37 20.45 -16.17
CA ARG A 229 12.91 21.33 -17.26
C ARG A 229 11.45 21.73 -17.17
N GLY A 230 10.76 21.27 -16.12
CA GLY A 230 9.30 21.38 -16.03
C GLY A 230 8.57 20.59 -17.11
N GLY A 231 7.26 20.44 -16.96
CA GLY A 231 6.40 19.67 -17.88
C GLY A 231 6.40 18.17 -17.58
N HIS A 232 5.70 17.42 -18.43
CA HIS A 232 5.43 16.00 -18.25
C HIS A 232 5.86 15.18 -19.47
N TYR A 233 5.99 13.86 -19.29
CA TYR A 233 6.14 12.89 -20.37
C TYR A 233 5.32 11.64 -20.09
N ASP A 234 4.94 10.91 -21.14
CA ASP A 234 4.15 9.68 -21.02
C ASP A 234 4.94 8.59 -20.30
N ARG A 235 4.33 8.01 -19.25
CA ARG A 235 4.95 6.94 -18.47
C ARG A 235 5.16 5.67 -19.28
N PHE A 236 4.16 5.32 -20.11
CA PHE A 236 4.18 4.11 -20.91
C PHE A 236 4.54 4.48 -22.35
N ARG A 237 5.61 3.87 -22.87
CA ARG A 237 6.13 4.09 -24.22
C ARG A 237 6.60 2.76 -24.79
N ASP A 238 6.27 2.52 -26.05
CA ASP A 238 6.60 1.30 -26.78
C ASP A 238 6.19 0.01 -26.03
N ARG A 239 4.93 0.01 -25.51
CA ARG A 239 4.45 -1.08 -24.66
C ARG A 239 3.06 -1.56 -25.04
N VAL A 240 2.89 -2.89 -25.02
CA VAL A 240 1.57 -3.50 -24.92
C VAL A 240 0.99 -3.18 -23.56
N MET A 241 -0.25 -2.70 -23.54
CA MET A 241 -0.94 -2.21 -22.35
C MET A 241 -1.98 -3.21 -21.86
N PHE A 242 -1.93 -3.52 -20.57
CA PHE A 242 -2.85 -4.41 -19.87
C PHE A 242 -3.64 -3.56 -18.87
N PRO A 243 -4.93 -3.24 -19.12
CA PRO A 243 -5.74 -2.49 -18.18
C PRO A 243 -5.99 -3.30 -16.91
N ILE A 244 -5.67 -2.71 -15.76
CA ILE A 244 -5.96 -3.28 -14.45
C ILE A 244 -7.28 -2.70 -13.98
N ARG A 245 -8.25 -3.56 -13.61
CA ARG A 245 -9.60 -3.18 -13.24
C ARG A 245 -9.87 -3.44 -11.77
N ASP A 246 -10.70 -2.59 -11.18
CA ASP A 246 -11.25 -2.82 -9.84
C ASP A 246 -12.37 -3.87 -9.86
N GLY A 247 -12.89 -4.20 -8.68
CA GLY A 247 -13.98 -5.16 -8.55
C GLY A 247 -15.29 -4.75 -9.26
N GLN A 248 -15.41 -3.52 -9.76
CA GLN A 248 -16.55 -3.02 -10.53
C GLN A 248 -16.25 -2.98 -12.04
N GLY A 249 -15.09 -3.50 -12.48
CA GLY A 249 -14.68 -3.52 -13.88
C GLY A 249 -14.13 -2.19 -14.40
N ARG A 250 -13.97 -1.16 -13.54
CA ARG A 250 -13.44 0.14 -13.95
C ARG A 250 -11.92 0.07 -14.04
N CYS A 251 -11.33 0.63 -15.10
CA CYS A 251 -9.88 0.74 -15.22
C CYS A 251 -9.33 1.67 -14.12
N VAL A 252 -8.38 1.18 -13.32
CA VAL A 252 -7.75 1.91 -12.20
C VAL A 252 -6.24 2.03 -12.35
N ALA A 253 -5.62 1.25 -13.25
CA ALA A 253 -4.19 1.25 -13.51
C ALA A 253 -3.87 0.49 -14.81
N PHE A 254 -2.58 0.44 -15.14
CA PHE A 254 -2.08 -0.32 -16.28
C PHE A 254 -0.81 -1.10 -15.92
N GLY A 255 -0.69 -2.29 -16.49
CA GLY A 255 0.58 -2.95 -16.74
C GLY A 255 1.06 -2.64 -18.17
N GLY A 256 2.37 -2.53 -18.36
CA GLY A 256 2.95 -2.28 -19.68
C GLY A 256 4.12 -3.20 -19.96
N ARG A 257 4.02 -4.02 -21.01
CA ARG A 257 5.08 -4.92 -21.49
C ARG A 257 5.80 -4.28 -22.67
N VAL A 258 7.10 -4.06 -22.54
CA VAL A 258 7.92 -3.53 -23.63
C VAL A 258 7.99 -4.53 -24.80
N LEU A 259 7.98 -4.04 -26.03
CA LEU A 259 8.14 -4.90 -27.22
C LEU A 259 9.56 -5.49 -27.29
N PRO A 260 9.74 -6.71 -27.84
CA PRO A 260 11.05 -7.29 -28.09
C PRO A 260 11.90 -6.37 -28.97
N GLY A 261 13.18 -6.18 -28.60
CA GLY A 261 14.10 -5.30 -29.33
C GLY A 261 14.02 -3.81 -28.97
N SER A 262 13.07 -3.40 -28.16
CA SER A 262 12.98 -2.02 -27.64
C SER A 262 14.04 -1.75 -26.58
N THR A 263 14.54 -0.50 -26.53
CA THR A 263 15.50 -0.01 -25.53
C THR A 263 14.82 0.64 -24.31
N GLU A 264 13.49 0.62 -24.23
CA GLU A 264 12.67 1.30 -23.21
C GLU A 264 12.64 0.59 -21.84
N GLY A 265 13.79 0.32 -21.27
CA GLY A 265 13.94 -0.05 -19.86
C GLY A 265 13.39 -1.45 -19.49
N ALA A 266 12.78 -1.57 -18.31
CA ALA A 266 12.35 -2.86 -17.76
C ALA A 266 11.30 -3.58 -18.63
N LYS A 267 11.40 -4.93 -18.70
CA LYS A 267 10.51 -5.81 -19.46
C LYS A 267 9.02 -5.55 -19.16
N TYR A 268 8.67 -5.44 -17.87
CA TYR A 268 7.34 -5.03 -17.40
C TYR A 268 7.44 -3.82 -16.47
N ILE A 269 6.52 -2.90 -16.62
CA ILE A 269 6.29 -1.81 -15.65
C ILE A 269 4.79 -1.72 -15.35
N ASN A 270 4.47 -1.36 -14.12
CA ASN A 270 3.10 -1.09 -13.69
C ASN A 270 2.93 0.40 -13.37
N SER A 271 1.67 0.84 -13.31
CA SER A 271 1.34 2.12 -12.70
C SER A 271 1.97 2.21 -11.31
N PRO A 272 2.37 3.41 -10.87
CA PRO A 272 2.77 3.62 -9.47
C PRO A 272 1.56 3.43 -8.55
N GLU A 273 1.79 3.38 -7.24
CA GLU A 273 0.72 3.51 -6.26
C GLU A 273 -0.02 4.84 -6.51
N THR A 274 -1.35 4.77 -6.59
CA THR A 274 -2.21 5.94 -6.81
C THR A 274 -3.39 5.89 -5.83
N PRO A 275 -4.19 6.95 -5.73
CA PRO A 275 -5.40 6.91 -4.91
C PRO A 275 -6.42 5.82 -5.30
N LEU A 276 -6.33 5.30 -6.53
CA LEU A 276 -7.22 4.25 -7.04
C LEU A 276 -6.56 2.87 -7.13
N PHE A 277 -5.24 2.80 -7.02
CA PHE A 277 -4.48 1.59 -7.30
C PHE A 277 -3.43 1.28 -6.24
N SER A 278 -3.49 0.07 -5.70
CA SER A 278 -2.42 -0.50 -4.87
C SER A 278 -2.14 -1.94 -5.33
N LYS A 279 -0.88 -2.21 -5.66
CA LYS A 279 -0.43 -3.53 -6.12
C LYS A 279 -0.68 -4.64 -5.10
N SER A 280 -0.63 -4.31 -3.82
CA SER A 280 -0.83 -5.26 -2.73
C SER A 280 -2.29 -5.60 -2.45
N SER A 281 -3.25 -4.91 -3.09
CA SER A 281 -4.68 -5.06 -2.84
C SER A 281 -5.52 -5.36 -4.08
N LEU A 282 -4.90 -5.43 -5.25
CA LEU A 282 -5.58 -5.72 -6.52
C LEU A 282 -4.92 -6.89 -7.25
N LEU A 283 -5.73 -7.64 -7.99
CA LEU A 283 -5.31 -8.75 -8.84
C LEU A 283 -5.82 -8.52 -10.26
N TYR A 284 -5.00 -8.84 -11.25
CA TYR A 284 -5.39 -8.74 -12.66
C TYR A 284 -6.46 -9.77 -13.01
N GLY A 285 -7.52 -9.34 -13.69
CA GLY A 285 -8.60 -10.21 -14.14
C GLY A 285 -9.62 -10.60 -13.07
N LEU A 286 -9.54 -10.06 -11.84
CA LEU A 286 -10.46 -10.40 -10.74
C LEU A 286 -11.90 -9.99 -11.06
N ASP A 287 -12.10 -8.85 -11.72
CA ASP A 287 -13.41 -8.34 -12.14
C ASP A 287 -14.23 -9.38 -12.91
N THR A 288 -13.58 -10.14 -13.79
CA THR A 288 -14.20 -11.18 -14.62
C THR A 288 -14.03 -12.60 -14.08
N ALA A 289 -13.18 -12.82 -13.06
CA ALA A 289 -12.93 -14.15 -12.49
C ALA A 289 -13.91 -14.54 -11.38
N ARG A 290 -14.59 -13.58 -10.76
CA ARG A 290 -15.45 -13.80 -9.57
C ARG A 290 -16.53 -14.87 -9.78
N GLU A 291 -17.21 -14.85 -10.91
CA GLU A 291 -18.23 -15.86 -11.24
C GLU A 291 -17.63 -17.26 -11.43
N GLY A 292 -16.47 -17.33 -12.10
CA GLY A 292 -15.71 -18.57 -12.25
C GLY A 292 -15.30 -19.15 -10.91
N MET A 293 -14.74 -18.33 -10.02
CA MET A 293 -14.35 -18.70 -8.66
C MET A 293 -15.54 -19.18 -7.83
N ALA A 294 -16.67 -18.48 -7.89
CA ALA A 294 -17.89 -18.88 -7.16
C ALA A 294 -18.43 -20.22 -7.64
N ARG A 295 -18.31 -20.53 -8.94
CA ARG A 295 -18.75 -21.79 -9.53
C ARG A 295 -17.85 -22.97 -9.16
N THR A 296 -16.51 -22.75 -9.17
CA THR A 296 -15.51 -23.81 -8.91
C THR A 296 -15.15 -23.95 -7.44
N GLY A 297 -15.47 -22.94 -6.60
CA GLY A 297 -15.02 -22.85 -5.21
C GLY A 297 -13.51 -22.59 -5.08
N ARG A 298 -12.79 -22.34 -6.20
CA ARG A 298 -11.34 -22.12 -6.21
C ARG A 298 -10.94 -20.82 -6.89
N ALA A 299 -9.81 -20.25 -6.50
CA ALA A 299 -9.14 -19.15 -7.17
C ALA A 299 -7.75 -19.62 -7.61
N VAL A 300 -7.46 -19.53 -8.89
CA VAL A 300 -6.15 -19.88 -9.45
C VAL A 300 -5.34 -18.59 -9.63
N VAL A 301 -4.16 -18.53 -9.03
CA VAL A 301 -3.28 -17.35 -9.08
C VAL A 301 -2.03 -17.70 -9.88
N VAL A 302 -1.80 -16.92 -10.93
CA VAL A 302 -0.59 -16.99 -11.77
C VAL A 302 0.26 -15.73 -11.59
N GLU A 303 1.47 -15.71 -12.15
CA GLU A 303 2.43 -14.63 -11.94
C GLU A 303 2.28 -13.48 -12.93
N GLY A 304 1.90 -13.77 -14.18
CA GLY A 304 1.92 -12.82 -15.28
C GLY A 304 0.56 -12.52 -15.91
N TYR A 305 0.48 -11.37 -16.57
CA TYR A 305 -0.69 -10.97 -17.34
C TYR A 305 -1.01 -11.96 -18.47
N THR A 306 0.03 -12.39 -19.19
CA THR A 306 -0.09 -13.32 -20.32
C THR A 306 -0.58 -14.69 -19.88
N ASP A 307 -0.15 -15.16 -18.71
CA ASP A 307 -0.55 -16.46 -18.15
C ASP A 307 -2.04 -16.44 -17.80
N CYS A 308 -2.48 -15.36 -17.17
CA CYS A 308 -3.90 -15.14 -16.87
C CYS A 308 -4.72 -15.09 -18.16
N LEU A 309 -4.29 -14.33 -19.17
CA LEU A 309 -4.99 -14.22 -20.44
C LEU A 309 -5.07 -15.54 -21.19
N ALA A 310 -3.98 -16.31 -21.24
CA ALA A 310 -3.93 -17.60 -21.90
C ALA A 310 -4.86 -18.63 -21.23
N ALA A 311 -4.80 -18.74 -19.91
CA ALA A 311 -5.69 -19.61 -19.16
C ALA A 311 -7.17 -19.23 -19.35
N ARG A 312 -7.47 -17.93 -19.36
CA ARG A 312 -8.82 -17.41 -19.61
C ARG A 312 -9.29 -17.65 -21.04
N GLN A 313 -8.38 -17.59 -22.01
CA GLN A 313 -8.66 -17.86 -23.42
C GLN A 313 -9.11 -19.31 -23.63
N VAL A 314 -8.49 -20.25 -22.94
CA VAL A 314 -8.88 -21.66 -23.02
C VAL A 314 -10.07 -22.02 -22.14
N GLY A 315 -10.69 -21.03 -21.44
CA GLY A 315 -11.93 -21.19 -20.68
C GLY A 315 -11.74 -21.47 -19.18
N CYS A 316 -10.55 -21.27 -18.61
CA CYS A 316 -10.33 -21.35 -17.16
C CYS A 316 -10.73 -20.02 -16.52
N ASP A 317 -12.02 -19.90 -16.14
CA ASP A 317 -12.62 -18.62 -15.73
C ASP A 317 -12.29 -18.16 -14.31
N ASP A 318 -11.60 -18.96 -13.50
CA ASP A 318 -11.24 -18.70 -12.12
C ASP A 318 -9.79 -18.25 -11.91
N VAL A 319 -9.09 -17.86 -13.01
CA VAL A 319 -7.68 -17.45 -13.01
C VAL A 319 -7.51 -15.94 -12.88
N VAL A 320 -6.61 -15.52 -12.01
CA VAL A 320 -6.15 -14.13 -11.80
C VAL A 320 -4.63 -14.06 -11.75
N ALA A 321 -4.05 -12.86 -11.93
CA ALA A 321 -2.60 -12.70 -11.79
C ALA A 321 -2.23 -11.65 -10.73
N VAL A 322 -1.08 -11.88 -10.07
CA VAL A 322 -0.44 -10.86 -9.22
C VAL A 322 0.22 -9.78 -10.10
N LEU A 323 0.42 -8.59 -9.52
CA LEU A 323 0.87 -7.40 -10.24
C LEU A 323 2.38 -7.11 -10.06
N GLY A 324 3.22 -8.15 -10.24
CA GLY A 324 4.66 -8.05 -10.03
C GLY A 324 5.06 -7.93 -8.55
N THR A 325 4.21 -8.42 -7.67
CA THR A 325 4.45 -8.56 -6.22
C THR A 325 4.11 -9.99 -5.83
N ALA A 326 4.62 -10.46 -4.68
CA ALA A 326 4.16 -11.72 -4.12
C ALA A 326 2.68 -11.69 -3.74
N LEU A 327 2.07 -12.88 -3.67
CA LEU A 327 0.75 -13.06 -3.09
C LEU A 327 0.82 -12.74 -1.59
N GLY A 328 0.16 -11.66 -1.16
CA GLY A 328 0.15 -11.22 0.24
C GLY A 328 -1.20 -11.48 0.92
N GLU A 329 -1.24 -11.22 2.25
CA GLU A 329 -2.42 -11.36 3.09
C GLU A 329 -3.66 -10.62 2.54
N ARG A 330 -3.48 -9.39 2.01
CA ARG A 330 -4.58 -8.61 1.41
C ARG A 330 -5.17 -9.29 0.18
N HIS A 331 -4.34 -9.91 -0.65
CA HIS A 331 -4.79 -10.69 -1.80
C HIS A 331 -5.58 -11.93 -1.35
N ALA A 332 -5.09 -12.65 -0.33
CA ALA A 332 -5.78 -13.81 0.21
C ALA A 332 -7.13 -13.44 0.83
N LYS A 333 -7.22 -12.34 1.59
CA LYS A 333 -8.48 -11.79 2.10
C LYS A 333 -9.47 -11.46 1.00
N LEU A 334 -8.98 -10.88 -0.10
CA LEU A 334 -9.79 -10.54 -1.26
C LEU A 334 -10.32 -11.80 -1.95
N LEU A 335 -9.45 -12.78 -2.21
CA LEU A 335 -9.82 -14.03 -2.89
C LEU A 335 -10.76 -14.91 -2.05
N ARG A 336 -10.58 -14.96 -0.72
CA ARG A 336 -11.44 -15.70 0.21
C ARG A 336 -12.92 -15.29 0.14
N ARG A 337 -13.20 -14.08 -0.30
CA ARG A 337 -14.58 -13.61 -0.52
C ARG A 337 -15.29 -14.37 -1.64
N HIS A 338 -14.50 -14.97 -2.55
CA HIS A 338 -15.00 -15.56 -3.79
C HIS A 338 -14.70 -17.06 -3.91
N ALA A 339 -13.72 -17.58 -3.15
CA ALA A 339 -13.28 -18.97 -3.22
C ALA A 339 -12.86 -19.49 -1.83
N ASP A 340 -13.05 -20.80 -1.60
CA ASP A 340 -12.61 -21.48 -0.38
C ASP A 340 -11.20 -22.06 -0.53
N ARG A 341 -10.74 -22.26 -1.78
CA ARG A 341 -9.42 -22.79 -2.13
C ARG A 341 -8.68 -21.81 -3.03
N LEU A 342 -7.41 -21.65 -2.76
CA LEU A 342 -6.48 -20.87 -3.57
C LEU A 342 -5.41 -21.82 -4.14
N VAL A 343 -5.24 -21.81 -5.45
CA VAL A 343 -4.20 -22.60 -6.13
C VAL A 343 -3.21 -21.63 -6.75
N LEU A 344 -1.96 -21.64 -6.26
CA LEU A 344 -0.87 -20.87 -6.83
C LEU A 344 -0.17 -21.71 -7.89
N VAL A 345 -0.18 -21.27 -9.13
CA VAL A 345 0.58 -21.87 -10.23
C VAL A 345 1.91 -21.14 -10.32
N LEU A 346 2.99 -21.87 -10.01
CA LEU A 346 4.35 -21.35 -10.00
C LEU A 346 5.08 -21.79 -11.28
N ASP A 347 5.90 -20.87 -11.80
CA ASP A 347 6.86 -21.20 -12.86
C ASP A 347 7.80 -22.31 -12.39
N GLY A 348 8.21 -23.19 -13.29
CA GLY A 348 9.08 -24.32 -13.00
C GLY A 348 10.53 -23.95 -12.67
N ASP A 349 10.82 -22.67 -12.40
CA ASP A 349 12.16 -22.13 -12.18
C ASP A 349 12.50 -21.84 -10.71
N ASP A 350 13.72 -21.34 -10.44
CA ASP A 350 14.19 -20.97 -9.10
C ASP A 350 13.45 -19.75 -8.51
N ALA A 351 12.86 -18.91 -9.35
CA ALA A 351 12.09 -17.75 -8.89
C ALA A 351 10.73 -18.21 -8.34
N GLY A 352 10.05 -19.14 -9.00
CA GLY A 352 8.84 -19.78 -8.50
C GLY A 352 9.05 -20.46 -7.15
N ARG A 353 10.20 -21.13 -6.95
CA ARG A 353 10.56 -21.72 -5.66
C ARG A 353 10.69 -20.70 -4.53
N ARG A 354 11.28 -19.54 -4.77
CA ARG A 354 11.39 -18.46 -3.76
C ARG A 354 10.02 -17.88 -3.38
N ARG A 355 9.09 -17.81 -4.33
CA ARG A 355 7.72 -17.30 -4.06
C ARG A 355 6.89 -18.25 -3.21
N ALA A 356 7.15 -19.56 -3.29
CA ALA A 356 6.56 -20.52 -2.37
C ALA A 356 6.89 -20.21 -0.89
N ASP A 357 8.06 -19.60 -0.61
CA ASP A 357 8.46 -19.21 0.74
C ASP A 357 7.57 -18.09 1.30
N GLU A 358 7.21 -17.12 0.47
CA GLU A 358 6.39 -15.96 0.84
C GLU A 358 4.92 -16.33 1.09
N VAL A 359 4.45 -17.45 0.53
CA VAL A 359 3.08 -17.96 0.70
C VAL A 359 2.82 -18.51 2.11
N LEU A 360 3.86 -18.93 2.85
CA LEU A 360 3.70 -19.44 4.21
C LEU A 360 3.07 -18.40 5.16
N ASP A 361 3.50 -17.15 5.10
CA ASP A 361 2.95 -16.10 5.95
C ASP A 361 1.44 -15.93 5.71
N VAL A 362 1.02 -16.02 4.45
CA VAL A 362 -0.38 -15.95 4.05
C VAL A 362 -1.16 -17.19 4.50
N LEU A 363 -0.58 -18.38 4.32
CA LEU A 363 -1.18 -19.65 4.74
C LEU A 363 -1.52 -19.66 6.24
N LEU A 364 -0.63 -19.09 7.05
CA LEU A 364 -0.78 -19.10 8.50
C LEU A 364 -1.70 -17.99 9.02
N ALA A 365 -1.85 -16.89 8.28
CA ALA A 365 -2.64 -15.73 8.68
C ALA A 365 -4.12 -15.83 8.29
N GLU A 366 -4.46 -16.51 7.19
CA GLU A 366 -5.81 -16.52 6.61
C GLU A 366 -6.45 -17.92 6.61
N PRO A 367 -7.76 -18.04 6.91
CA PRO A 367 -8.48 -19.32 6.90
C PRO A 367 -8.88 -19.72 5.47
N ILE A 368 -7.91 -19.96 4.60
CA ILE A 368 -8.11 -20.41 3.23
C ILE A 368 -7.23 -21.64 2.95
N ASP A 369 -7.73 -22.61 2.16
CA ASP A 369 -6.95 -23.76 1.68
C ASP A 369 -6.02 -23.29 0.56
N ILE A 370 -4.69 -23.24 0.81
CA ILE A 370 -3.70 -22.81 -0.18
C ILE A 370 -2.94 -24.03 -0.70
N ARG A 371 -2.95 -24.18 -2.02
CA ARG A 371 -2.26 -25.25 -2.74
C ARG A 371 -1.29 -24.69 -3.76
N ILE A 372 -0.28 -25.45 -4.10
CA ILE A 372 0.73 -25.13 -5.10
C ILE A 372 0.66 -26.15 -6.23
N ALA A 373 0.42 -25.66 -7.44
CA ALA A 373 0.55 -26.39 -8.68
C ALA A 373 1.89 -26.00 -9.33
N ARG A 374 2.73 -26.98 -9.62
CA ARG A 374 4.03 -26.75 -10.25
C ARG A 374 3.94 -27.02 -11.74
N MET A 375 4.39 -26.04 -12.52
CA MET A 375 4.58 -26.25 -13.95
C MET A 375 5.66 -27.30 -14.22
N PRO A 376 5.56 -28.07 -15.31
CA PRO A 376 6.68 -28.86 -15.80
C PRO A 376 7.93 -28.00 -16.01
N ASP A 377 9.12 -28.58 -15.76
CA ASP A 377 10.38 -27.84 -15.83
C ASP A 377 10.55 -27.15 -17.19
N GLY A 378 10.77 -25.84 -17.18
CA GLY A 378 11.03 -25.02 -18.36
C GLY A 378 9.81 -24.67 -19.20
N VAL A 379 8.60 -25.00 -18.77
CA VAL A 379 7.34 -24.63 -19.45
C VAL A 379 6.70 -23.43 -18.79
N ASP A 380 6.38 -22.41 -19.58
CA ASP A 380 5.67 -21.19 -19.19
C ASP A 380 4.16 -21.49 -19.07
N PRO A 381 3.43 -21.01 -18.04
CA PRO A 381 1.99 -21.26 -17.89
C PRO A 381 1.16 -20.79 -19.07
N CYS A 382 1.55 -19.71 -19.75
CA CYS A 382 0.90 -19.20 -20.95
C CYS A 382 1.01 -20.22 -22.09
N GLU A 383 2.23 -20.71 -22.37
CA GLU A 383 2.51 -21.72 -23.40
C GLU A 383 1.76 -23.02 -23.11
N PHE A 384 1.84 -23.50 -21.84
CA PHE A 384 1.15 -24.72 -21.40
C PHE A 384 -0.37 -24.62 -21.64
N ALA A 385 -1.01 -23.52 -21.23
CA ALA A 385 -2.43 -23.36 -21.38
C ALA A 385 -2.87 -23.34 -22.85
N LEU A 386 -2.12 -22.64 -23.71
CA LEU A 386 -2.45 -22.52 -25.13
C LEU A 386 -2.18 -23.80 -25.92
N GLU A 387 -1.11 -24.52 -25.63
CA GLU A 387 -0.75 -25.75 -26.34
C GLU A 387 -1.53 -26.98 -25.86
N ARG A 388 -1.75 -27.10 -24.56
CA ARG A 388 -2.38 -28.28 -23.95
C ARG A 388 -3.88 -28.12 -23.71
N GLY A 389 -4.36 -26.87 -23.75
CA GLY A 389 -5.77 -26.54 -23.59
C GLY A 389 -6.29 -26.63 -22.14
N ARG A 390 -7.59 -26.42 -22.01
CA ARG A 390 -8.29 -26.32 -20.73
C ARG A 390 -8.16 -27.56 -19.87
N GLU A 391 -8.39 -28.73 -20.45
CA GLU A 391 -8.41 -30.00 -19.70
C GLU A 391 -7.06 -30.28 -19.01
N ALA A 392 -5.96 -30.02 -19.73
CA ALA A 392 -4.61 -30.21 -19.18
C ALA A 392 -4.29 -29.19 -18.09
N PHE A 393 -4.73 -27.92 -18.28
CA PHE A 393 -4.54 -26.88 -17.27
C PHE A 393 -5.38 -27.17 -16.01
N ASP A 394 -6.64 -27.56 -16.16
CA ASP A 394 -7.50 -28.00 -15.03
C ASP A 394 -6.90 -29.21 -14.30
N ALA A 395 -6.37 -30.21 -15.02
CA ALA A 395 -5.69 -31.36 -14.42
C ALA A 395 -4.44 -30.94 -13.62
N LEU A 396 -3.66 -29.99 -14.12
CA LEU A 396 -2.52 -29.43 -13.40
C LEU A 396 -2.98 -28.76 -12.09
N VAL A 397 -3.99 -27.93 -12.17
CA VAL A 397 -4.57 -27.23 -11.00
C VAL A 397 -5.14 -28.21 -9.96
N GLU A 398 -5.81 -29.27 -10.41
CA GLU A 398 -6.33 -30.33 -9.50
C GLU A 398 -5.20 -31.19 -8.88
N SER A 399 -4.05 -31.32 -9.54
CA SER A 399 -2.88 -32.01 -9.01
C SER A 399 -2.13 -31.21 -7.93
N ALA A 400 -2.56 -29.97 -7.66
CA ALA A 400 -1.91 -29.07 -6.71
C ALA A 400 -1.82 -29.67 -5.31
N VAL A 401 -0.63 -29.62 -4.72
CA VAL A 401 -0.36 -30.11 -3.36
C VAL A 401 -0.55 -29.01 -2.32
N ASP A 402 -0.84 -29.39 -1.09
CA ASP A 402 -0.92 -28.46 0.04
C ASP A 402 0.36 -27.61 0.14
N ALA A 403 0.25 -26.32 0.34
CA ALA A 403 1.38 -25.39 0.31
C ALA A 403 2.41 -25.68 1.42
N LEU A 404 1.97 -26.14 2.60
CA LEU A 404 2.88 -26.56 3.66
C LEU A 404 3.61 -27.84 3.29
N ASP A 405 2.91 -28.85 2.77
CA ASP A 405 3.55 -30.11 2.34
C ASP A 405 4.56 -29.84 1.21
N TYR A 406 4.19 -28.99 0.24
CA TYR A 406 5.14 -28.54 -0.80
C TYR A 406 6.43 -27.97 -0.21
N ARG A 407 6.31 -27.08 0.78
CA ARG A 407 7.45 -26.44 1.47
C ARG A 407 8.29 -27.45 2.24
N LEU A 408 7.64 -28.40 2.92
CA LEU A 408 8.34 -29.44 3.66
C LEU A 408 9.10 -30.40 2.72
N ASP A 409 8.51 -30.70 1.56
CA ASP A 409 9.15 -31.54 0.52
C ASP A 409 10.34 -30.82 -0.12
N GLU A 410 10.22 -29.54 -0.47
CA GLU A 410 11.30 -28.70 -0.96
C GLU A 410 12.45 -28.60 0.06
N ALA A 411 12.11 -28.39 1.33
CA ALA A 411 13.08 -28.34 2.40
C ALA A 411 13.81 -29.69 2.58
N ALA A 412 13.06 -30.77 2.58
CA ALA A 412 13.64 -32.13 2.66
C ALA A 412 14.53 -32.46 1.45
N ALA A 413 14.14 -32.03 0.24
CA ALA A 413 14.96 -32.22 -0.96
C ALA A 413 16.28 -31.45 -0.91
N LYS A 414 16.30 -30.24 -0.37
CA LYS A 414 17.51 -29.41 -0.15
C LYS A 414 18.46 -30.04 0.88
N VAL A 415 17.91 -30.82 1.82
CA VAL A 415 18.64 -31.51 2.89
C VAL A 415 19.17 -32.85 2.45
N ALA A 416 18.56 -33.51 1.47
CA ALA A 416 19.00 -34.78 0.94
C ALA A 416 20.46 -34.66 0.44
N GLY A 417 21.43 -35.06 1.30
CA GLY A 417 22.87 -34.98 1.06
C GLY A 417 23.64 -33.85 1.77
N ARG A 418 23.00 -33.01 2.62
CA ARG A 418 23.68 -31.89 3.31
C ARG A 418 23.69 -31.99 4.84
N GLY A 419 23.18 -33.06 5.45
CA GLY A 419 23.19 -33.29 6.89
C GLY A 419 22.03 -32.61 7.67
N ASP A 420 21.98 -32.86 8.97
CA ASP A 420 20.87 -32.50 9.87
C ASP A 420 20.66 -30.98 10.03
N ASP A 421 21.71 -30.17 9.84
CA ASP A 421 21.64 -28.72 10.00
C ASP A 421 20.68 -28.03 9.00
N ALA A 422 20.59 -28.52 7.79
CA ALA A 422 19.71 -27.97 6.77
C ALA A 422 18.22 -28.33 7.05
N ALA A 423 17.98 -29.51 7.65
CA ALA A 423 16.63 -29.89 8.12
C ALA A 423 16.16 -29.00 9.25
N LEU A 424 17.04 -28.72 10.21
CA LEU A 424 16.75 -27.80 11.31
C LEU A 424 16.47 -26.38 10.83
N ALA A 425 17.24 -25.88 9.86
CA ALA A 425 17.01 -24.55 9.27
C ALA A 425 15.63 -24.45 8.58
N ALA A 426 15.19 -25.50 7.89
CA ALA A 426 13.87 -25.55 7.28
C ALA A 426 12.74 -25.55 8.30
N VAL A 427 12.86 -26.35 9.35
CA VAL A 427 11.92 -26.38 10.48
C VAL A 427 11.87 -25.00 11.15
N GLU A 428 13.01 -24.39 11.42
CA GLU A 428 13.12 -23.07 12.04
C GLU A 428 12.42 -22.01 11.20
N SER A 429 12.53 -22.03 9.87
CA SER A 429 11.85 -21.07 8.98
C SER A 429 10.33 -21.11 9.13
N VAL A 430 9.75 -22.31 9.25
CA VAL A 430 8.30 -22.49 9.47
C VAL A 430 7.89 -22.04 10.88
N LEU A 431 8.68 -22.35 11.89
CA LEU A 431 8.40 -21.92 13.27
C LEU A 431 8.49 -20.39 13.42
N VAL A 432 9.43 -19.74 12.74
CA VAL A 432 9.53 -18.27 12.69
C VAL A 432 8.29 -17.67 12.01
N ALA A 433 7.81 -18.24 10.90
CA ALA A 433 6.57 -17.78 10.26
C ALA A 433 5.37 -17.95 11.21
N LEU A 434 5.23 -19.10 11.89
CA LEU A 434 4.21 -19.34 12.92
C LEU A 434 4.27 -18.34 14.09
N SER A 435 5.47 -17.96 14.53
CA SER A 435 5.65 -17.02 15.65
C SER A 435 5.19 -15.60 15.33
N ARG A 436 5.18 -15.23 14.05
CA ARG A 436 4.79 -13.90 13.55
C ARG A 436 3.28 -13.75 13.33
N VAL A 437 2.51 -14.84 13.32
CA VAL A 437 1.06 -14.79 13.13
C VAL A 437 0.42 -13.90 14.20
N SER A 438 -0.11 -12.77 13.74
CA SER A 438 -0.71 -11.75 14.63
C SER A 438 -1.92 -12.30 15.39
N PRO A 439 -2.10 -11.93 16.66
CA PRO A 439 -3.36 -12.13 17.38
C PRO A 439 -4.59 -11.53 16.67
N ALA A 440 -4.37 -10.51 15.83
CA ALA A 440 -5.40 -9.86 15.01
C ALA A 440 -5.67 -10.57 13.67
N SER A 441 -5.12 -11.77 13.43
CA SER A 441 -5.42 -12.56 12.23
C SER A 441 -6.92 -12.89 12.14
N ALA A 442 -7.42 -13.13 10.93
CA ALA A 442 -8.83 -13.46 10.68
C ALA A 442 -9.31 -14.78 11.33
N LEU A 443 -8.37 -15.58 11.84
CA LEU A 443 -8.66 -16.86 12.54
C LEU A 443 -9.11 -16.63 13.99
N ALA A 444 -10.20 -17.29 14.39
CA ALA A 444 -10.55 -17.36 15.81
C ALA A 444 -9.42 -18.04 16.62
N PRO A 445 -9.24 -17.70 17.92
CA PRO A 445 -8.16 -18.27 18.73
C PRO A 445 -8.13 -19.80 18.77
N SER A 446 -9.30 -20.45 18.78
CA SER A 446 -9.41 -21.92 18.73
C SER A 446 -9.00 -22.50 17.39
N GLN A 447 -9.38 -21.87 16.29
CA GLN A 447 -8.99 -22.28 14.93
C GLN A 447 -7.50 -22.11 14.71
N ARG A 448 -6.92 -21.04 15.23
CA ARG A 448 -5.47 -20.78 15.18
C ARG A 448 -4.69 -21.87 15.89
N ARG A 449 -5.08 -22.23 17.12
CA ARG A 449 -4.46 -23.33 17.87
C ARG A 449 -4.53 -24.66 17.13
N LEU A 450 -5.71 -24.98 16.56
CA LEU A 450 -5.88 -26.22 15.80
C LEU A 450 -4.96 -26.25 14.57
N ARG A 451 -4.84 -25.13 13.87
CA ARG A 451 -3.97 -25.02 12.67
C ARG A 451 -2.50 -25.11 13.05
N GLU A 452 -2.09 -24.44 14.12
CA GLU A 452 -0.75 -24.57 14.70
C GLU A 452 -0.43 -26.02 15.06
N ASP A 453 -1.32 -26.69 15.73
CA ASP A 453 -1.19 -28.11 16.07
C ASP A 453 -1.05 -29.02 14.85
N GLN A 454 -1.80 -28.74 13.76
CA GLN A 454 -1.67 -29.45 12.50
C GLN A 454 -0.28 -29.24 11.86
N VAL A 455 0.20 -27.99 11.83
CA VAL A 455 1.54 -27.65 11.28
C VAL A 455 2.63 -28.33 12.08
N LEU A 456 2.62 -28.21 13.41
CA LEU A 456 3.60 -28.86 14.30
C LEU A 456 3.56 -30.40 14.16
N GLY A 457 2.37 -30.98 14.03
CA GLY A 457 2.22 -32.42 13.80
C GLY A 457 2.78 -32.89 12.46
N ARG A 458 2.69 -32.08 11.39
CA ARG A 458 3.32 -32.38 10.09
C ARG A 458 4.84 -32.25 10.17
N LEU A 459 5.37 -31.18 10.79
CA LEU A 459 6.80 -31.01 11.04
C LEU A 459 7.40 -32.18 11.84
N ALA A 460 6.75 -32.56 12.95
CA ALA A 460 7.17 -33.66 13.81
C ALA A 460 7.32 -34.96 13.02
N ARG A 461 6.30 -35.34 12.22
CA ARG A 461 6.32 -36.57 11.40
C ARG A 461 7.35 -36.53 10.28
N ARG A 462 7.51 -35.36 9.61
CA ARG A 462 8.39 -35.25 8.44
C ARG A 462 9.87 -35.29 8.78
N PHE A 463 10.25 -34.65 9.92
CA PHE A 463 11.64 -34.49 10.32
C PHE A 463 12.05 -35.37 11.53
N GLY A 464 11.16 -36.25 12.00
CA GLY A 464 11.47 -37.13 13.14
C GLY A 464 11.70 -36.40 14.47
N LEU A 465 11.11 -35.19 14.64
CA LEU A 465 11.26 -34.37 15.82
C LEU A 465 10.10 -34.61 16.80
N SER A 466 10.36 -34.40 18.11
CA SER A 466 9.28 -34.45 19.09
C SER A 466 8.41 -33.21 18.99
N ARG A 467 7.10 -33.38 19.20
CA ARG A 467 6.15 -32.28 19.17
C ARG A 467 6.40 -31.27 20.29
N GLU A 468 6.83 -31.77 21.43
CA GLU A 468 7.19 -30.97 22.62
C GLU A 468 8.39 -30.07 22.33
N ALA A 469 9.41 -30.56 21.62
CA ALA A 469 10.58 -29.77 21.22
C ALA A 469 10.17 -28.64 20.27
N LEU A 470 9.30 -28.92 19.28
CA LEU A 470 8.78 -27.91 18.36
C LEU A 470 7.92 -26.86 19.07
N GLN A 471 7.05 -27.27 20.00
CA GLN A 471 6.24 -26.34 20.81
C GLN A 471 7.12 -25.47 21.72
N GLY A 472 8.11 -26.06 22.39
CA GLY A 472 9.08 -25.32 23.20
C GLY A 472 9.83 -24.27 22.39
N ARG A 473 10.30 -24.65 21.18
CA ARG A 473 10.99 -23.71 20.28
C ARG A 473 10.07 -22.61 19.79
N LEU A 474 8.83 -22.92 19.39
CA LEU A 474 7.83 -21.94 18.96
C LEU A 474 7.50 -20.95 20.09
N SER A 475 7.38 -21.44 21.35
CA SER A 475 7.18 -20.58 22.52
C SER A 475 8.35 -19.61 22.70
N ALA A 476 9.60 -20.11 22.65
CA ALA A 476 10.79 -19.28 22.75
C ALA A 476 10.85 -18.20 21.64
N LEU A 477 10.50 -18.54 20.41
CA LEU A 477 10.43 -17.58 19.29
C LEU A 477 9.34 -16.51 19.53
N ARG A 478 8.21 -16.87 20.12
CA ARG A 478 7.14 -15.92 20.48
C ARG A 478 7.54 -15.00 21.61
N ASP A 479 8.22 -15.53 22.63
CA ASP A 479 8.74 -14.76 23.75
C ASP A 479 9.79 -13.75 23.26
N ASP A 480 10.71 -14.18 22.38
CA ASP A 480 11.68 -13.31 21.72
C ASP A 480 11.00 -12.24 20.85
N PHE A 481 9.98 -12.62 20.09
CA PHE A 481 9.20 -11.69 19.27
C PHE A 481 8.40 -10.72 20.15
N SER A 482 7.78 -11.22 21.24
CA SER A 482 7.03 -10.41 22.21
C SER A 482 7.94 -9.49 23.00
N ALA A 483 9.13 -9.95 23.39
CA ALA A 483 10.13 -9.11 24.06
C ALA A 483 10.62 -7.98 23.13
N ARG A 484 10.83 -8.28 21.85
CA ARG A 484 11.15 -7.27 20.82
C ARG A 484 10.00 -6.31 20.54
N THR A 485 8.75 -6.79 20.60
CA THR A 485 7.54 -5.95 20.45
C THR A 485 7.13 -5.24 21.72
N ALA A 486 7.34 -5.83 22.92
CA ALA A 486 7.03 -5.21 24.20
C ALA A 486 8.05 -4.11 24.55
N SER A 487 9.32 -4.27 24.21
CA SER A 487 10.29 -3.16 24.27
C SER A 487 9.93 -2.02 23.27
N ALA A 488 8.98 -2.26 22.37
CA ALA A 488 8.40 -1.28 21.45
C ALA A 488 7.05 -0.69 21.91
N ALA A 489 6.46 -1.16 23.03
CA ALA A 489 5.06 -0.89 23.39
C ALA A 489 4.84 -0.13 24.71
N ASP A 490 5.87 0.36 25.39
CA ASP A 490 5.72 1.23 26.56
C ASP A 490 5.46 2.69 26.16
N GLY A 491 4.27 2.92 25.61
CA GLY A 491 3.78 4.23 25.18
C GLY A 491 2.29 4.20 24.86
N ASP A 492 1.48 4.75 25.76
CA ASP A 492 0.10 5.25 25.73
C ASP A 492 -0.99 4.52 24.89
N PRO A 493 -2.09 4.01 25.54
CA PRO A 493 -3.15 3.21 24.90
C PRO A 493 -4.26 4.00 24.18
N ARG A 494 -4.02 5.20 23.64
CA ARG A 494 -5.07 6.05 23.06
C ARG A 494 -4.87 6.46 21.61
N SER A 495 -4.46 5.55 20.69
CA SER A 495 -4.55 5.87 19.27
C SER A 495 -4.85 4.65 18.42
N ASP A 496 -6.11 4.55 18.02
CA ASP A 496 -6.61 3.65 16.97
C ASP A 496 -6.18 4.22 15.60
N ARG A 497 -5.00 3.78 15.09
CA ARG A 497 -4.52 4.09 13.74
C ARG A 497 -3.92 2.83 13.10
N PRO A 498 -4.14 2.56 11.80
CA PRO A 498 -3.47 1.48 11.10
C PRO A 498 -1.97 1.77 11.10
N ARG A 499 -1.21 0.91 11.77
CA ARG A 499 0.24 1.04 11.89
C ARG A 499 0.91 0.57 10.59
N SER A 500 1.56 1.50 9.91
CA SER A 500 2.76 1.20 9.11
C SER A 500 3.77 0.42 9.96
N PRO A 501 4.67 -0.40 9.39
CA PRO A 501 5.67 -1.11 10.17
C PRO A 501 6.34 -0.12 11.11
N ALA A 502 6.28 -0.43 12.41
CA ALA A 502 6.78 0.48 13.44
C ALA A 502 8.26 0.78 13.16
N PRO A 503 8.67 2.05 13.15
CA PRO A 503 10.08 2.37 13.04
C PRO A 503 10.80 1.70 14.20
N THR A 504 11.89 1.01 13.89
CA THR A 504 12.81 0.43 14.86
C THR A 504 13.09 1.51 15.91
N ARG A 505 12.84 1.21 17.19
CA ARG A 505 13.04 2.20 18.27
C ARG A 505 14.52 2.53 18.31
N LEU A 506 14.88 3.69 17.81
CA LEU A 506 16.26 4.15 17.84
C LEU A 506 16.75 4.26 19.29
N PRO A 507 18.01 3.92 19.57
CA PRO A 507 18.66 4.31 20.82
C PRO A 507 18.43 5.79 21.11
N ALA A 508 18.33 6.17 22.37
CA ALA A 508 17.99 7.56 22.73
C ALA A 508 18.97 8.56 22.13
N TRP A 509 20.27 8.22 22.11
CA TRP A 509 21.32 9.04 21.51
C TRP A 509 21.17 9.17 19.99
N ASP A 510 20.97 8.06 19.29
CA ASP A 510 20.79 8.06 17.82
C ASP A 510 19.61 8.92 17.41
N ARG A 511 18.50 8.82 18.18
CA ARG A 511 17.31 9.62 17.95
C ARG A 511 17.59 11.10 18.13
N GLU A 512 18.23 11.48 19.24
CA GLU A 512 18.56 12.87 19.56
C GLU A 512 19.44 13.50 18.46
N VAL A 513 20.47 12.77 18.02
CA VAL A 513 21.33 13.20 16.92
C VAL A 513 20.56 13.41 15.63
N LEU A 514 19.68 12.47 15.26
CA LEU A 514 18.89 12.59 14.03
C LEU A 514 17.80 13.67 14.15
N GLU A 515 17.18 13.84 15.33
CA GLU A 515 16.21 14.92 15.56
C GLU A 515 16.84 16.30 15.40
N VAL A 516 18.06 16.49 15.89
CA VAL A 516 18.77 17.77 15.71
C VAL A 516 19.25 17.93 14.28
N LEU A 517 19.77 16.87 13.64
CA LEU A 517 20.23 16.90 12.25
C LEU A 517 19.12 17.32 11.28
N VAL A 518 17.88 16.82 11.51
CA VAL A 518 16.73 17.05 10.61
C VAL A 518 15.95 18.31 10.99
N GLY A 519 15.83 18.60 12.30
CA GLY A 519 14.93 19.62 12.82
C GLY A 519 15.57 20.97 13.15
N VAL A 520 16.92 21.04 13.19
CA VAL A 520 17.65 22.26 13.57
C VAL A 520 18.74 22.56 12.53
N PRO A 521 18.41 23.24 11.42
CA PRO A 521 19.34 23.49 10.32
C PRO A 521 20.66 24.18 10.75
N GLU A 522 20.61 25.07 11.74
CA GLU A 522 21.77 25.77 12.26
C GLU A 522 22.75 24.84 13.00
N ALA A 523 22.26 23.73 13.53
CA ALA A 523 23.04 22.74 14.26
C ALA A 523 23.63 21.64 13.37
N THR A 524 23.24 21.54 12.11
CA THR A 524 23.72 20.50 11.18
C THR A 524 25.25 20.46 11.12
N GLY A 525 25.90 21.62 11.01
CA GLY A 525 27.35 21.73 10.99
C GLY A 525 28.03 21.27 12.30
N LEU A 526 27.36 21.44 13.45
CA LEU A 526 27.84 20.95 14.74
C LEU A 526 27.74 19.41 14.80
N VAL A 527 26.57 18.84 14.46
CA VAL A 527 26.35 17.39 14.43
C VAL A 527 27.38 16.71 13.54
N ILE A 528 27.59 17.22 12.34
CA ILE A 528 28.51 16.67 11.35
C ILE A 528 29.96 16.67 11.85
N ARG A 529 30.39 17.71 12.53
CA ARG A 529 31.77 17.81 13.06
C ARG A 529 32.01 16.98 14.30
N GLU A 530 31.03 17.00 15.22
CA GLU A 530 31.24 16.59 16.60
C GLU A 530 30.77 15.16 16.91
N VAL A 531 29.84 14.59 16.11
CA VAL A 531 29.31 13.24 16.30
C VAL A 531 30.03 12.25 15.37
N PRO A 532 30.95 11.41 15.87
CA PRO A 532 31.53 10.34 15.04
C PRO A 532 30.43 9.33 14.65
N PRO A 533 30.41 8.81 13.40
CA PRO A 533 29.46 7.77 13.01
C PRO A 533 29.50 6.53 13.90
N ASP A 534 30.67 6.17 14.41
CA ASP A 534 30.86 5.03 15.32
C ASP A 534 30.25 5.22 16.71
N ASP A 535 29.89 6.44 17.09
CA ASP A 535 29.16 6.74 18.32
C ASP A 535 27.67 6.41 18.24
N LEU A 536 27.15 6.17 17.02
CA LEU A 536 25.78 5.76 16.80
C LEU A 536 25.68 4.23 16.85
N GLU A 537 24.71 3.73 17.61
CA GLU A 537 24.53 2.31 17.84
C GLU A 537 23.80 1.63 16.68
N HIS A 538 22.85 2.34 16.04
CA HIS A 538 22.02 1.79 14.99
C HIS A 538 22.64 2.03 13.59
N GLY A 539 22.74 0.97 12.79
CA GLY A 539 23.37 1.05 11.45
C GLY A 539 22.70 2.06 10.51
N ALA A 540 21.37 2.20 10.55
CA ALA A 540 20.65 3.18 9.76
C ALA A 540 20.99 4.62 10.15
N SER A 541 21.15 4.92 11.44
CA SER A 541 21.55 6.23 11.93
C SER A 541 22.96 6.60 11.44
N ARG A 542 23.87 5.64 11.42
CA ARG A 542 25.23 5.82 10.85
C ARG A 542 25.17 6.16 9.37
N THR A 543 24.40 5.40 8.59
CA THR A 543 24.26 5.64 7.14
C THR A 543 23.69 7.03 6.85
N VAL A 544 22.69 7.49 7.64
CA VAL A 544 22.15 8.85 7.51
C VAL A 544 23.22 9.90 7.81
N LEU A 545 23.97 9.75 8.92
CA LEU A 545 25.00 10.70 9.31
C LEU A 545 26.17 10.73 8.32
N GLU A 546 26.60 9.58 7.79
CA GLU A 546 27.63 9.48 6.76
C GLU A 546 27.21 10.15 5.46
N THR A 547 25.94 9.96 5.06
CA THR A 547 25.37 10.64 3.90
C THR A 547 25.31 12.14 4.11
N ALA A 548 24.85 12.59 5.28
CA ALA A 548 24.84 14.01 5.64
C ALA A 548 26.24 14.64 5.61
N ARG A 549 27.25 13.92 6.10
CA ARG A 549 28.67 14.36 6.04
C ARG A 549 29.18 14.50 4.63
N ARG A 550 28.89 13.53 3.76
CA ARG A 550 29.27 13.57 2.35
C ARG A 550 28.63 14.77 1.65
N MET A 551 27.30 14.96 1.80
CA MET A 551 26.58 16.08 1.21
C MET A 551 27.14 17.44 1.68
N HIS A 552 27.42 17.58 2.98
CA HIS A 552 27.98 18.79 3.55
C HIS A 552 29.41 19.08 3.01
N ALA A 553 30.24 18.04 2.87
CA ALA A 553 31.58 18.17 2.30
C ALA A 553 31.54 18.57 0.80
N GLU A 554 30.49 18.21 0.09
CA GLU A 554 30.21 18.61 -1.29
C GLU A 554 29.56 20.02 -1.39
N GLY A 555 29.35 20.71 -0.27
CA GLY A 555 28.67 22.01 -0.22
C GLY A 555 27.17 21.97 -0.53
N ARG A 556 26.55 20.82 -0.41
CA ARG A 556 25.12 20.60 -0.64
C ARG A 556 24.31 20.81 0.63
N ASP A 557 23.04 21.17 0.46
CA ASP A 557 22.10 21.29 1.56
C ASP A 557 21.85 19.94 2.24
N VAL A 558 21.75 19.95 3.59
CA VAL A 558 21.51 18.76 4.43
C VAL A 558 20.19 18.96 5.16
N SER A 559 19.13 19.21 4.43
CA SER A 559 17.76 19.22 4.95
C SER A 559 17.12 17.82 4.88
N LEU A 560 16.01 17.61 5.61
CA LEU A 560 15.23 16.38 5.51
C LEU A 560 14.89 16.04 4.05
N GLY A 561 14.43 17.06 3.28
CA GLY A 561 14.08 16.86 1.87
C GLY A 561 15.27 16.42 1.03
N ALA A 562 16.45 17.02 1.25
CA ALA A 562 17.67 16.67 0.54
C ALA A 562 18.20 15.28 0.91
N LEU A 563 18.12 14.89 2.19
CA LEU A 563 18.45 13.54 2.65
C LEU A 563 17.53 12.48 2.06
N LEU A 564 16.22 12.74 1.98
CA LEU A 564 15.25 11.83 1.36
C LEU A 564 15.46 11.65 -0.14
N LEU A 565 16.03 12.62 -0.83
CA LEU A 565 16.40 12.53 -2.24
C LEU A 565 17.69 11.74 -2.48
N GLU A 566 18.65 11.84 -1.56
CA GLU A 566 19.95 11.17 -1.67
C GLU A 566 19.93 9.72 -1.24
N LEU A 567 19.16 9.40 -0.21
CA LEU A 567 19.00 8.04 0.30
C LEU A 567 18.01 7.27 -0.58
N THR A 568 18.40 6.10 -1.05
CA THR A 568 17.53 5.27 -1.93
C THR A 568 16.80 4.16 -1.16
N ASP A 569 17.15 3.93 0.11
CA ASP A 569 16.54 2.87 0.94
C ASP A 569 15.20 3.34 1.53
N PRO A 570 14.07 2.69 1.21
CA PRO A 570 12.75 3.02 1.75
C PRO A 570 12.67 2.95 3.28
N PHE A 571 13.50 2.13 3.91
CA PHE A 571 13.57 2.03 5.37
C PHE A 571 14.15 3.32 5.98
N LEU A 572 15.21 3.87 5.40
CA LEU A 572 15.82 5.14 5.84
C LEU A 572 14.87 6.32 5.63
N HIS A 573 14.08 6.32 4.57
CA HIS A 573 13.00 7.30 4.36
C HIS A 573 11.97 7.24 5.48
N SER A 574 11.48 6.03 5.80
CA SER A 574 10.50 5.83 6.87
C SER A 574 11.04 6.26 8.22
N LEU A 575 12.32 5.99 8.48
CA LEU A 575 13.02 6.38 9.70
C LEU A 575 13.09 7.91 9.84
N LEU A 576 13.55 8.60 8.81
CA LEU A 576 13.68 10.07 8.80
C LEU A 576 12.33 10.78 8.95
N VAL A 577 11.29 10.28 8.26
CA VAL A 577 9.93 10.83 8.37
C VAL A 577 9.35 10.57 9.76
N ALA A 578 9.64 9.42 10.39
CA ALA A 578 9.24 9.14 11.76
C ALA A 578 9.93 10.05 12.77
N VAL A 579 11.22 10.32 12.60
CA VAL A 579 12.00 11.27 13.42
C VAL A 579 11.41 12.68 13.29
N ASP A 580 11.14 13.15 12.09
CA ASP A 580 10.50 14.45 11.82
C ASP A 580 9.09 14.53 12.42
N GLY A 581 8.30 13.46 12.29
CA GLY A 581 6.95 13.37 12.89
C GLY A 581 6.95 13.47 14.41
N THR A 582 7.96 12.92 15.09
CA THR A 582 8.11 13.04 16.57
C THR A 582 8.52 14.46 16.96
N LEU A 583 9.31 15.15 16.16
CA LEU A 583 9.66 16.55 16.37
C LEU A 583 8.43 17.45 16.40
N HIS A 584 7.48 17.24 15.48
CA HIS A 584 6.26 18.04 15.39
C HIS A 584 5.18 17.65 16.41
N ALA A 585 5.18 16.41 16.90
CA ALA A 585 4.24 15.95 17.92
C ALA A 585 4.59 16.40 19.34
N ASN A 586 5.89 16.53 19.65
CA ASN A 586 6.41 16.90 20.97
C ASN A 586 6.63 18.41 21.12
N GLY A 587 5.79 19.25 20.58
CA GLY A 587 5.83 20.70 20.42
C GLY A 587 6.22 21.61 21.62
N ALA A 588 6.89 21.07 22.66
CA ALA A 588 7.26 21.81 23.88
C ALA A 588 8.75 22.27 23.90
N ALA A 589 9.65 21.63 23.15
CA ALA A 589 11.06 22.01 23.15
C ALA A 589 11.42 22.86 21.92
N THR A 590 11.99 24.04 22.12
CA THR A 590 12.47 24.89 21.02
C THR A 590 13.71 24.33 20.35
N ALA A 591 14.06 24.80 19.15
CA ALA A 591 15.32 24.45 18.47
C ALA A 591 16.54 24.74 19.36
N ALA A 592 16.49 25.85 20.11
CA ALA A 592 17.54 26.23 21.06
C ALA A 592 17.68 25.26 22.24
N ASP A 593 16.56 24.78 22.80
CA ASP A 593 16.58 23.79 23.88
C ASP A 593 17.19 22.47 23.42
N ARG A 594 16.88 22.02 22.21
CA ARG A 594 17.43 20.78 21.63
C ARG A 594 18.92 20.88 21.34
N LEU A 595 19.35 22.04 20.84
CA LEU A 595 20.77 22.31 20.60
C LEU A 595 21.54 22.29 21.92
N ALA A 596 21.04 22.97 22.95
CA ALA A 596 21.65 22.99 24.27
C ALA A 596 21.75 21.58 24.89
N HIS A 597 20.69 20.79 24.74
CA HIS A 597 20.69 19.39 25.22
C HIS A 597 21.75 18.54 24.49
N LEU A 598 21.83 18.65 23.15
CA LEU A 598 22.84 17.94 22.37
C LEU A 598 24.27 18.38 22.75
N GLU A 599 24.52 19.68 22.95
CA GLU A 599 25.82 20.20 23.38
C GLU A 599 26.22 19.65 24.76
N ASP A 600 25.29 19.57 25.71
CA ASP A 600 25.53 18.98 27.02
C ASP A 600 25.85 17.48 26.91
N ALA A 601 25.06 16.74 26.14
CA ALA A 601 25.29 15.31 25.90
C ALA A 601 26.64 15.05 25.20
N LEU A 602 27.04 15.90 24.25
CA LEU A 602 28.36 15.83 23.60
C LEU A 602 29.49 16.08 24.58
N ARG A 603 29.35 17.10 25.46
CA ARG A 603 30.33 17.37 26.53
C ARG A 603 30.51 16.17 27.44
N GLN A 604 29.42 15.59 27.89
CA GLN A 604 29.43 14.43 28.78
C GLN A 604 30.06 13.19 28.12
N ARG A 605 29.71 12.91 26.86
CA ARG A 605 30.31 11.79 26.09
C ARG A 605 31.78 11.97 25.80
N ARG A 606 32.26 13.21 25.58
CA ARG A 606 33.68 13.49 25.45
C ARG A 606 34.43 13.21 26.74
N ALA A 607 33.90 13.69 27.87
CA ALA A 607 34.52 13.44 29.18
C ALA A 607 34.57 11.95 29.49
N ASP A 608 33.51 11.19 29.20
CA ASP A 608 33.48 9.73 29.40
C ASP A 608 34.51 9.00 28.53
N ARG A 609 34.71 9.45 27.26
CA ARG A 609 35.75 8.90 26.38
C ARG A 609 37.15 9.19 26.88
N ASP A 610 37.40 10.41 27.35
CA ASP A 610 38.70 10.82 27.88
C ASP A 610 39.02 10.03 29.15
N VAL A 611 38.02 9.84 30.03
CA VAL A 611 38.14 9.01 31.23
C VAL A 611 38.42 7.55 30.84
N ALA A 612 37.69 7.00 29.88
CA ALA A 612 37.91 5.62 29.40
C ALA A 612 39.28 5.43 28.76
N ALA A 613 39.77 6.44 28.01
CA ALA A 613 41.11 6.45 27.43
C ALA A 613 42.17 6.52 28.53
N GLY A 614 41.99 7.40 29.51
CA GLY A 614 42.89 7.52 30.67
C GLY A 614 42.98 6.24 31.50
N ILE A 615 41.84 5.58 31.74
CA ILE A 615 41.78 4.26 32.40
C ILE A 615 42.51 3.18 31.61
N ARG A 616 42.41 3.20 30.26
CA ARG A 616 43.18 2.28 29.41
C ARG A 616 44.67 2.53 29.50
N THR A 617 45.10 3.80 29.51
CA THR A 617 46.51 4.18 29.70
C THR A 617 47.03 3.76 31.05
N LEU A 618 46.26 3.95 32.15
CA LEU A 618 46.59 3.47 33.49
C LEU A 618 46.76 1.93 33.55
N LYS A 619 45.98 1.18 32.78
CA LYS A 619 46.02 -0.30 32.75
C LYS A 619 47.14 -0.85 31.83
N SER A 620 47.55 -0.11 30.82
CA SER A 620 48.50 -0.57 29.78
C SER A 620 49.92 -0.03 29.93
N SER A 621 50.13 1.04 30.69
CA SER A 621 51.41 1.69 30.87
C SER A 621 51.94 1.43 32.29
N ASN A 622 53.21 1.08 32.41
CA ASN A 622 53.92 0.99 33.69
C ASN A 622 54.32 2.42 34.12
N LEU A 623 53.33 3.20 34.55
CA LEU A 623 53.52 4.58 35.02
C LEU A 623 54.09 4.54 36.45
N GLY A 624 55.04 5.46 36.79
CA GLY A 624 55.47 5.63 38.16
C GLY A 624 54.34 6.18 39.05
N ALA A 625 54.35 5.90 40.33
CA ALA A 625 53.27 6.21 41.29
C ALA A 625 52.82 7.68 41.26
N ASP A 626 53.75 8.64 41.04
CA ASP A 626 53.42 10.08 40.96
C ASP A 626 52.68 10.44 39.64
N ALA A 627 53.03 9.82 38.53
CA ALA A 627 52.35 10.03 37.26
C ALA A 627 50.95 9.40 37.20
N GLU A 628 50.79 8.28 37.88
CA GLU A 628 49.49 7.60 38.05
C GLU A 628 48.54 8.44 38.90
N ALA A 629 49.02 9.02 40.00
CA ALA A 629 48.25 9.89 40.88
C ALA A 629 47.82 11.18 40.15
N GLN A 630 48.70 11.80 39.37
CA GLN A 630 48.40 13.01 38.60
C GLN A 630 47.36 12.73 37.50
N LEU A 631 47.46 11.60 36.80
CA LEU A 631 46.49 11.23 35.76
C LEU A 631 45.11 10.94 36.38
N LEU A 632 45.05 10.27 37.53
CA LEU A 632 43.80 10.04 38.29
C LEU A 632 43.15 11.34 38.73
N GLU A 633 43.91 12.29 39.24
CA GLU A 633 43.43 13.60 39.65
C GLU A 633 42.85 14.40 38.46
N GLN A 634 43.54 14.39 37.34
CA GLN A 634 43.04 14.98 36.09
C GLN A 634 41.74 14.36 35.57
N LEU A 635 41.61 13.03 35.63
CA LEU A 635 40.41 12.33 35.21
C LEU A 635 39.19 12.61 36.13
N VAL A 636 39.44 12.72 37.43
CA VAL A 636 38.39 13.09 38.42
C VAL A 636 37.96 14.55 38.23
N ALA A 637 38.91 15.48 38.00
CA ALA A 637 38.61 16.90 37.73
C ALA A 637 37.76 17.06 36.48
N ARG A 638 38.12 16.43 35.34
CA ARG A 638 37.36 16.45 34.10
C ARG A 638 35.96 15.87 34.23
N ARG A 639 35.80 14.81 35.02
CA ARG A 639 34.47 14.19 35.23
C ARG A 639 33.55 15.10 36.07
N ARG A 640 34.10 15.82 37.04
CA ARG A 640 33.36 16.81 37.86
C ARG A 640 32.96 18.02 37.02
N GLU A 641 33.85 18.53 36.17
CA GLU A 641 33.59 19.64 35.27
C GLU A 641 32.49 19.30 34.26
N ALA A 642 32.48 18.08 33.71
CA ALA A 642 31.42 17.58 32.81
C ALA A 642 30.07 17.42 33.53
N GLN A 643 30.05 17.21 34.85
CA GLN A 643 28.83 17.11 35.64
C GLN A 643 28.36 18.48 36.19
N GLY A 644 29.00 19.58 35.80
CA GLY A 644 28.65 20.92 36.25
C GLY A 644 28.94 21.16 37.74
N MET A 645 29.77 20.32 38.39
CA MET A 645 30.15 20.44 39.79
C MET A 645 31.38 21.33 39.89
N THR A 646 31.23 22.55 40.41
CA THR A 646 32.33 23.46 40.73
C THR A 646 33.22 22.93 41.85
N ASP A 647 34.54 23.18 41.74
CA ASP A 647 35.51 22.72 42.73
C ASP A 647 35.23 23.36 44.11
N PRO A 648 35.25 22.62 45.24
CA PRO A 648 34.99 23.18 46.56
C PRO A 648 36.10 24.11 47.06
N LYS A 649 37.10 24.48 46.25
CA LYS A 649 38.21 25.39 46.60
C LYS A 649 38.01 26.85 46.19
N ASP A 650 36.93 27.18 45.43
CA ASP A 650 36.64 28.55 44.99
C ASP A 650 35.38 29.15 45.66
N GLY A 651 35.08 28.74 46.92
CA GLY A 651 34.03 29.32 47.76
C GLY A 651 34.56 29.82 49.07
#